data_88c7b630ecca47793abb5ee4406efdf0
#
_entry.id   88c7b630ecca47793abb5ee4406efdf0
#
_cell.length_a   1.000
_cell.length_b   1.000
_cell.length_c   1.000
_cell.angle_alpha   90.00
_cell.angle_beta   90.00
_cell.angle_gamma   90.00
#
_symmetry.space_group_name_H-M   'P 1'
#
loop_
_entity.id
_entity.type
_entity.pdbx_description
1 polymer ?
#
loop_
_entity_poly.entity_id
_entity_poly.type
_entity_poly.pdbx_seq_one_letter_code
_entity_poly.pdbx_strand_id
1 'polypeptide(L)'
;MTNGFNGLRVVAFESRRAKEIEKLIAYHGGVPIVAPSMREVPLSESNEALEFAEELFQGKFDTVILLTGVGTRTLADAIATKYPREMLIDALKKVTIVARGPKPVAALREMGLTPDITVPEPNTWRDILSTIDSEFSVAGRRIAVQEYGISNSELLSALKQRGAEVRAVAVYRWALPEDIEPLKNAIRTISEEKADISLFTSSQQVNHLLQIAQSEGLEEFLRKGFNTVAIGSIGPTTTETLQGVGLAADYEPNSPKMGNLVREMARQGETLLRKKRIAYGNGVDTNKWRRFNMVWTKDSVPSTKTVTHNSTFMKACRREPVDYTPIWLMRQAGRFLREYRELRAKVSFLELCKTPELAAEVTLMAVDRLAVDAAIIFADILLVLEPLGIELEFSKGDGPRINKPMRSGKALENLREFETESLQFVYDAVSITRRALDPNVALIGFAGAPFTVASYAIEGGGSRNYENTKGLMYRDKSTWNHLMELLTEVIASYLNGQINAGADAVQIFDSWVGCLSPDDYREFVLPYMRQLIQKLKPGVPVIHFGTGTSALLELMKEGGGNVIGLDWRVDLGEAWSRVGYDVAVQGNLDPVALFAQPSEIRGRTEKILDKAAGHPGHIFNLGHGILPGTPVDHVMALVDA
;
A
#
# COMPACT_ATOMS: atom_id res chain seq x y z
N MET A 1 5.92 21.35 17.09
CA MET A 1 6.73 20.20 17.54
C MET A 1 7.76 19.90 16.46
N THR A 2 9.01 19.72 16.83
CA THR A 2 10.15 19.58 15.91
C THR A 2 10.04 18.27 15.15
N ASN A 3 9.63 18.33 13.88
CA ASN A 3 9.64 17.19 12.95
C ASN A 3 11.10 16.79 12.66
N GLY A 4 11.71 15.97 13.51
CA GLY A 4 13.11 15.57 13.40
C GLY A 4 13.36 14.20 14.05
N PHE A 5 14.59 13.73 13.97
CA PHE A 5 15.01 12.47 14.60
C PHE A 5 15.03 12.51 16.15
N ASN A 6 14.85 13.66 16.77
CA ASN A 6 14.76 13.82 18.25
C ASN A 6 15.90 13.13 19.04
N GLY A 7 17.14 13.21 18.53
CA GLY A 7 18.32 12.60 19.15
C GLY A 7 18.50 11.11 18.84
N LEU A 8 17.69 10.50 17.98
CA LEU A 8 17.86 9.11 17.57
C LEU A 8 19.21 8.90 16.87
N ARG A 9 19.84 7.75 17.11
CA ARG A 9 21.12 7.33 16.53
C ARG A 9 20.86 6.70 15.16
N VAL A 10 21.34 7.37 14.11
CA VAL A 10 21.05 7.03 12.72
C VAL A 10 22.32 6.52 12.04
N VAL A 11 22.34 5.22 11.74
CA VAL A 11 23.41 4.59 10.96
C VAL A 11 23.14 4.80 9.48
N ALA A 12 24.14 5.23 8.73
CA ALA A 12 24.06 5.42 7.28
C ALA A 12 25.29 4.84 6.59
N PHE A 13 25.08 4.11 5.51
CA PHE A 13 26.15 3.40 4.79
C PHE A 13 26.64 4.12 3.54
N GLU A 14 26.25 5.38 3.37
CA GLU A 14 26.61 6.21 2.21
C GLU A 14 28.12 6.47 2.15
N SER A 15 28.71 6.26 0.98
CA SER A 15 30.14 6.41 0.75
C SER A 15 30.50 7.70 0.01
N ARG A 16 29.92 7.92 -1.18
CA ARG A 16 30.25 9.09 -2.03
C ARG A 16 29.85 10.42 -1.42
N ARG A 17 28.71 10.44 -0.74
CA ARG A 17 28.11 11.63 -0.12
C ARG A 17 28.03 11.50 1.40
N ALA A 18 29.02 10.81 2.01
CA ALA A 18 29.09 10.54 3.44
C ALA A 18 28.95 11.82 4.29
N LYS A 19 29.70 12.87 3.96
CA LYS A 19 29.62 14.17 4.67
C LYS A 19 28.27 14.87 4.49
N GLU A 20 27.59 14.63 3.38
CA GLU A 20 26.29 15.26 3.11
C GLU A 20 25.18 14.56 3.89
N ILE A 21 25.15 13.22 3.90
CA ILE A 21 24.14 12.48 4.70
C ILE A 21 24.35 12.72 6.20
N GLU A 22 25.60 12.82 6.66
CA GLU A 22 25.94 13.19 8.04
C GLU A 22 25.31 14.53 8.43
N LYS A 23 25.54 15.56 7.59
CA LYS A 23 24.95 16.89 7.80
C LYS A 23 23.43 16.89 7.76
N LEU A 24 22.83 16.12 6.85
CA LEU A 24 21.38 16.03 6.74
C LEU A 24 20.76 15.36 7.97
N ILE A 25 21.35 14.29 8.48
CA ILE A 25 20.90 13.61 9.71
C ILE A 25 21.00 14.58 10.89
N ALA A 26 22.14 15.24 11.06
CA ALA A 26 22.37 16.23 12.12
C ALA A 26 21.41 17.44 12.01
N TYR A 27 21.17 17.95 10.79
CA TYR A 27 20.24 19.04 10.52
C TYR A 27 18.82 18.70 10.98
N HIS A 28 18.41 17.42 10.82
CA HIS A 28 17.12 16.93 11.29
C HIS A 28 17.17 16.43 12.76
N GLY A 29 18.19 16.80 13.54
CA GLY A 29 18.25 16.50 14.98
C GLY A 29 18.60 15.05 15.34
N GLY A 30 19.18 14.29 14.42
CA GLY A 30 19.69 12.93 14.68
C GLY A 30 21.15 12.91 15.08
N VAL A 31 21.58 11.81 15.68
CA VAL A 31 23.00 11.51 15.96
C VAL A 31 23.53 10.62 14.84
N PRO A 32 24.30 11.16 13.88
CA PRO A 32 24.76 10.39 12.72
C PRO A 32 25.87 9.40 13.09
N ILE A 33 25.78 8.19 12.56
CA ILE A 33 26.83 7.17 12.57
C ILE A 33 27.06 6.79 11.10
N VAL A 34 27.99 7.47 10.44
CA VAL A 34 28.24 7.24 9.01
C VAL A 34 29.35 6.22 8.84
N ALA A 35 29.03 5.12 8.18
CA ALA A 35 29.91 4.00 7.93
C ALA A 35 30.00 3.72 6.42
N PRO A 36 30.89 4.38 5.67
CA PRO A 36 31.08 4.10 4.26
C PRO A 36 31.26 2.60 4.02
N SER A 37 30.46 2.03 3.11
CA SER A 37 30.42 0.58 2.93
C SER A 37 30.93 0.13 1.57
N MET A 38 31.29 1.06 0.67
CA MET A 38 31.72 0.71 -0.68
C MET A 38 32.62 1.77 -1.29
N ARG A 39 33.53 1.32 -2.18
CA ARG A 39 34.30 2.19 -3.09
C ARG A 39 34.17 1.71 -4.52
N GLU A 40 34.35 2.64 -5.45
CA GLU A 40 34.43 2.32 -6.87
C GLU A 40 35.88 1.95 -7.21
N VAL A 41 36.06 0.80 -7.82
CA VAL A 41 37.35 0.39 -8.38
C VAL A 41 37.20 0.39 -9.89
N PRO A 42 37.83 1.34 -10.60
CA PRO A 42 37.87 1.29 -12.05
C PRO A 42 38.52 -0.02 -12.50
N LEU A 43 37.93 -0.66 -13.47
CA LEU A 43 38.56 -1.80 -14.15
C LEU A 43 39.55 -1.23 -15.20
N SER A 44 40.62 -0.56 -14.73
CA SER A 44 41.57 0.16 -15.57
C SER A 44 42.38 -0.75 -16.52
N GLU A 45 42.29 -2.07 -16.32
CA GLU A 45 42.91 -3.08 -17.18
C GLU A 45 41.88 -4.04 -17.80
N SER A 46 40.57 -3.71 -17.76
CA SER A 46 39.60 -4.59 -18.40
C SER A 46 39.66 -4.38 -19.89
N ASN A 47 40.10 -5.40 -20.60
CA ASN A 47 40.02 -5.48 -22.06
C ASN A 47 38.57 -5.32 -22.56
N GLU A 48 37.56 -5.53 -21.67
CA GLU A 48 36.14 -5.49 -22.00
C GLU A 48 35.67 -4.14 -22.58
N ALA A 49 36.11 -3.00 -22.00
CA ALA A 49 35.76 -1.68 -22.51
C ALA A 49 36.41 -1.42 -23.89
N LEU A 50 37.66 -1.88 -24.08
CA LEU A 50 38.37 -1.74 -25.33
C LEU A 50 37.84 -2.69 -26.40
N GLU A 51 37.55 -3.95 -26.05
CA GLU A 51 36.91 -4.91 -26.95
C GLU A 51 35.51 -4.43 -27.38
N PHE A 52 34.72 -3.90 -26.44
CA PHE A 52 33.44 -3.28 -26.76
C PHE A 52 33.61 -2.12 -27.74
N ALA A 53 34.60 -1.27 -27.53
CA ALA A 53 34.89 -0.16 -28.45
C ALA A 53 35.24 -0.66 -29.87
N GLU A 54 36.10 -1.67 -29.99
CA GLU A 54 36.47 -2.27 -31.28
C GLU A 54 35.26 -2.86 -32.01
N GLU A 55 34.40 -3.57 -31.27
CA GLU A 55 33.15 -4.11 -31.83
C GLU A 55 32.14 -3.02 -32.21
N LEU A 56 32.05 -1.96 -31.42
CA LEU A 56 31.20 -0.79 -31.71
C LEU A 56 31.70 -0.07 -32.99
N PHE A 57 33.02 0.12 -33.12
CA PHE A 57 33.63 0.74 -34.33
C PHE A 57 33.42 -0.09 -35.57
N GLN A 58 33.33 -1.42 -35.43
CA GLN A 58 33.01 -2.35 -36.53
C GLN A 58 31.51 -2.41 -36.86
N GLY A 59 30.67 -1.65 -36.15
CA GLY A 59 29.21 -1.64 -36.36
C GLY A 59 28.52 -2.93 -35.90
N LYS A 60 29.08 -3.63 -34.89
CA LYS A 60 28.53 -4.88 -34.41
C LYS A 60 27.35 -4.71 -33.45
N PHE A 61 26.96 -3.52 -33.06
CA PHE A 61 25.82 -3.24 -32.19
C PHE A 61 24.77 -2.40 -32.87
N ASP A 62 23.50 -2.70 -32.57
CA ASP A 62 22.34 -1.94 -33.00
C ASP A 62 21.87 -0.97 -31.92
N THR A 63 22.12 -1.33 -30.64
CA THR A 63 21.65 -0.57 -29.48
C THR A 63 22.68 -0.60 -28.35
N VAL A 64 22.84 0.52 -27.66
CA VAL A 64 23.66 0.64 -26.44
C VAL A 64 22.79 1.14 -25.31
N ILE A 65 22.71 0.37 -24.21
CA ILE A 65 21.98 0.72 -23.00
C ILE A 65 22.97 1.21 -21.95
N LEU A 66 22.80 2.46 -21.51
CA LEU A 66 23.65 3.10 -20.50
C LEU A 66 22.91 3.20 -19.17
N LEU A 67 23.41 2.47 -18.16
CA LEU A 67 22.71 2.33 -16.89
C LEU A 67 23.07 3.40 -15.85
N THR A 68 24.28 3.98 -15.91
CA THR A 68 24.69 5.01 -14.93
C THR A 68 25.56 6.10 -15.56
N GLY A 69 25.46 7.33 -15.06
CA GLY A 69 26.30 8.43 -15.53
C GLY A 69 27.79 8.23 -15.23
N VAL A 70 28.12 7.62 -14.08
CA VAL A 70 29.52 7.28 -13.74
C VAL A 70 30.03 6.22 -14.69
N GLY A 71 29.27 5.13 -14.89
CA GLY A 71 29.67 4.08 -15.83
C GLY A 71 29.85 4.59 -17.25
N THR A 72 28.98 5.51 -17.70
CA THR A 72 29.12 6.14 -19.03
C THR A 72 30.42 6.94 -19.13
N ARG A 73 30.80 7.74 -18.10
CA ARG A 73 32.06 8.48 -18.08
C ARG A 73 33.26 7.52 -18.01
N THR A 74 33.23 6.55 -17.11
CA THR A 74 34.31 5.58 -16.94
C THR A 74 34.55 4.76 -18.21
N LEU A 75 33.46 4.37 -18.92
CA LEU A 75 33.57 3.72 -20.23
C LEU A 75 34.26 4.61 -21.25
N ALA A 76 33.86 5.87 -21.35
CA ALA A 76 34.46 6.83 -22.28
C ALA A 76 35.94 7.10 -21.93
N ASP A 77 36.28 7.22 -20.66
CA ASP A 77 37.65 7.43 -20.19
C ASP A 77 38.53 6.20 -20.44
N ALA A 78 38.01 4.99 -20.19
CA ALA A 78 38.73 3.75 -20.48
C ALA A 78 39.02 3.61 -21.99
N ILE A 79 38.05 3.92 -22.86
CA ILE A 79 38.24 3.89 -24.33
C ILE A 79 39.23 4.96 -24.75
N ALA A 80 39.20 6.15 -24.15
CA ALA A 80 40.10 7.26 -24.45
C ALA A 80 41.57 6.97 -24.15
N THR A 81 41.88 5.90 -23.39
CA THR A 81 43.28 5.44 -23.16
C THR A 81 43.94 4.90 -24.44
N LYS A 82 43.13 4.41 -25.39
CA LYS A 82 43.64 3.78 -26.66
C LYS A 82 43.12 4.45 -27.90
N TYR A 83 41.91 5.03 -27.88
CA TYR A 83 41.25 5.59 -29.06
C TYR A 83 40.82 7.05 -28.83
N PRO A 84 40.87 7.93 -29.85
CA PRO A 84 40.36 9.29 -29.75
C PRO A 84 38.86 9.30 -29.32
N ARG A 85 38.47 10.23 -28.47
CA ARG A 85 37.08 10.36 -28.01
C ARG A 85 36.08 10.55 -29.15
N GLU A 86 36.51 11.23 -30.21
CA GLU A 86 35.71 11.48 -31.40
C GLU A 86 35.27 10.17 -32.09
N MET A 87 36.13 9.14 -32.09
CA MET A 87 35.76 7.82 -32.63
C MET A 87 34.62 7.17 -31.87
N LEU A 88 34.64 7.25 -30.55
CA LEU A 88 33.54 6.75 -29.73
C LEU A 88 32.25 7.53 -29.98
N ILE A 89 32.34 8.86 -30.01
CA ILE A 89 31.20 9.76 -30.26
C ILE A 89 30.57 9.44 -31.63
N ASP A 90 31.38 9.30 -32.67
CA ASP A 90 30.89 9.02 -34.02
C ASP A 90 30.33 7.60 -34.18
N ALA A 91 30.84 6.64 -33.41
CA ALA A 91 30.28 5.30 -33.39
C ALA A 91 28.94 5.25 -32.59
N LEU A 92 28.84 5.97 -31.48
CA LEU A 92 27.60 6.05 -30.70
C LEU A 92 26.46 6.74 -31.46
N LYS A 93 26.76 7.70 -32.34
CA LYS A 93 25.76 8.32 -33.25
C LYS A 93 25.12 7.35 -34.25
N LYS A 94 25.71 6.19 -34.45
CA LYS A 94 25.25 5.19 -35.44
C LYS A 94 24.38 4.08 -34.85
N VAL A 95 24.21 4.08 -33.55
CA VAL A 95 23.44 3.08 -32.79
C VAL A 95 22.33 3.74 -31.98
N THR A 96 21.28 3.01 -31.65
CA THR A 96 20.23 3.50 -30.74
C THR A 96 20.76 3.59 -29.30
N ILE A 97 20.77 4.76 -28.72
CA ILE A 97 21.24 4.98 -27.34
C ILE A 97 20.03 5.02 -26.39
N VAL A 98 19.98 4.08 -25.46
CA VAL A 98 18.99 4.03 -24.39
C VAL A 98 19.64 4.45 -23.07
N ALA A 99 19.18 5.54 -22.47
CA ALA A 99 19.68 6.04 -21.19
C ALA A 99 18.70 5.74 -20.04
N ARG A 100 19.18 5.05 -18.99
CA ARG A 100 18.40 4.77 -17.77
C ARG A 100 18.28 6.01 -16.88
N GLY A 101 17.55 7.03 -17.35
CA GLY A 101 17.25 8.23 -16.58
C GLY A 101 18.30 9.34 -16.67
N PRO A 102 18.21 10.38 -15.80
CA PRO A 102 18.87 11.68 -16.00
C PRO A 102 20.40 11.65 -15.88
N LYS A 103 20.98 10.70 -15.12
CA LYS A 103 22.44 10.64 -14.86
C LYS A 103 23.23 10.21 -16.10
N PRO A 104 22.88 9.13 -16.83
CA PRO A 104 23.50 8.81 -18.13
C PRO A 104 23.24 9.90 -19.16
N VAL A 105 22.06 10.52 -19.19
CA VAL A 105 21.76 11.65 -20.08
C VAL A 105 22.74 12.82 -19.86
N ALA A 106 23.02 13.19 -18.59
CA ALA A 106 23.99 14.23 -18.29
C ALA A 106 25.41 13.88 -18.78
N ALA A 107 25.85 12.62 -18.60
CA ALA A 107 27.15 12.15 -19.07
C ALA A 107 27.26 12.15 -20.60
N LEU A 108 26.19 11.77 -21.32
CA LEU A 108 26.13 11.86 -22.78
C LEU A 108 26.21 13.32 -23.26
N ARG A 109 25.51 14.25 -22.59
CA ARG A 109 25.56 15.69 -22.92
C ARG A 109 26.95 16.29 -22.79
N GLU A 110 27.73 15.85 -21.80
CA GLU A 110 29.14 16.25 -21.63
C GLU A 110 30.01 15.84 -22.83
N MET A 111 29.60 14.80 -23.56
CA MET A 111 30.25 14.31 -24.78
C MET A 111 29.60 14.87 -26.07
N GLY A 112 28.64 15.79 -25.94
CA GLY A 112 27.90 16.35 -27.09
C GLY A 112 26.88 15.38 -27.70
N LEU A 113 26.45 14.34 -26.97
CA LEU A 113 25.48 13.35 -27.41
C LEU A 113 24.14 13.51 -26.69
N THR A 114 23.07 13.12 -27.36
CA THR A 114 21.72 12.98 -26.81
C THR A 114 21.30 11.52 -26.95
N PRO A 115 20.71 10.89 -25.94
CA PRO A 115 20.14 9.55 -26.14
C PRO A 115 18.89 9.62 -27.01
N ASP A 116 18.64 8.56 -27.77
CA ASP A 116 17.41 8.41 -28.54
C ASP A 116 16.23 8.12 -27.62
N ILE A 117 16.47 7.34 -26.55
CA ILE A 117 15.46 6.93 -25.61
C ILE A 117 15.93 7.23 -24.19
N THR A 118 15.06 7.89 -23.40
CA THR A 118 15.28 8.11 -21.97
C THR A 118 14.21 7.39 -21.17
N VAL A 119 14.63 6.47 -20.31
CA VAL A 119 13.72 5.70 -19.45
C VAL A 119 13.12 6.60 -18.36
N PRO A 120 11.78 6.61 -18.14
CA PRO A 120 11.13 7.42 -17.12
C PRO A 120 11.41 6.91 -15.71
N GLU A 121 11.22 7.77 -14.70
CA GLU A 121 11.27 7.34 -13.29
C GLU A 121 10.18 6.27 -13.01
N PRO A 122 10.47 5.28 -12.17
CA PRO A 122 11.57 5.16 -11.19
C PRO A 122 12.90 4.61 -11.74
N ASN A 123 13.07 4.46 -13.04
CA ASN A 123 14.32 4.05 -13.71
C ASN A 123 14.82 2.65 -13.29
N THR A 124 13.92 1.70 -13.05
CA THR A 124 14.28 0.30 -12.76
C THR A 124 14.60 -0.45 -14.06
N TRP A 125 15.11 -1.67 -13.94
CA TRP A 125 15.32 -2.53 -15.09
C TRP A 125 14.00 -2.92 -15.81
N ARG A 126 12.88 -2.98 -15.05
CA ARG A 126 11.54 -3.22 -15.62
C ARG A 126 11.08 -2.04 -16.47
N ASP A 127 11.37 -0.81 -16.03
CA ASP A 127 11.05 0.39 -16.80
C ASP A 127 11.88 0.47 -18.08
N ILE A 128 13.16 0.00 -18.08
CA ILE A 128 13.97 -0.13 -19.28
C ILE A 128 13.28 -1.07 -20.27
N LEU A 129 12.86 -2.25 -19.84
CA LEU A 129 12.18 -3.22 -20.69
C LEU A 129 10.85 -2.69 -21.22
N SER A 130 10.02 -2.13 -20.36
CA SER A 130 8.73 -1.56 -20.76
C SER A 130 8.89 -0.43 -21.79
N THR A 131 9.89 0.45 -21.58
CA THR A 131 10.17 1.54 -22.52
C THR A 131 10.67 1.01 -23.87
N ILE A 132 11.59 0.03 -23.86
CA ILE A 132 12.09 -0.60 -25.09
C ILE A 132 10.94 -1.30 -25.83
N ASP A 133 10.12 -2.08 -25.13
CA ASP A 133 8.98 -2.81 -25.71
C ASP A 133 7.95 -1.88 -26.38
N SER A 134 7.84 -0.62 -25.91
CA SER A 134 6.96 0.40 -26.50
C SER A 134 7.55 1.11 -27.72
N GLU A 135 8.88 1.18 -27.82
CA GLU A 135 9.56 1.97 -28.86
C GLU A 135 9.99 1.10 -30.04
N PHE A 136 10.54 -0.12 -29.81
CA PHE A 136 11.00 -1.01 -30.88
C PHE A 136 11.15 -2.47 -30.43
N SER A 137 11.15 -3.39 -31.44
CA SER A 137 11.47 -4.81 -31.19
C SER A 137 12.97 -5.02 -31.06
N VAL A 138 13.38 -5.76 -30.01
CA VAL A 138 14.78 -6.16 -29.79
C VAL A 138 15.12 -7.50 -30.41
N ALA A 139 14.18 -8.22 -31.00
CA ALA A 139 14.40 -9.53 -31.59
C ALA A 139 15.41 -9.43 -32.78
N GLY A 140 16.46 -10.22 -32.70
CA GLY A 140 17.56 -10.25 -33.69
C GLY A 140 18.53 -9.07 -33.58
N ARG A 141 18.34 -8.12 -32.64
CA ARG A 141 19.27 -7.01 -32.43
C ARG A 141 20.43 -7.39 -31.54
N ARG A 142 21.58 -6.82 -31.76
CA ARG A 142 22.75 -6.90 -30.88
C ARG A 142 22.80 -5.69 -29.97
N ILE A 143 22.70 -5.95 -28.70
CA ILE A 143 22.55 -4.93 -27.64
C ILE A 143 23.75 -4.98 -26.72
N ALA A 144 24.48 -3.87 -26.57
CA ALA A 144 25.47 -3.71 -25.52
C ALA A 144 24.80 -3.07 -24.28
N VAL A 145 25.01 -3.63 -23.11
CA VAL A 145 24.52 -3.10 -21.82
C VAL A 145 25.71 -2.70 -20.96
N GLN A 146 25.89 -1.40 -20.76
CA GLN A 146 26.91 -0.89 -19.83
C GLN A 146 26.49 -1.21 -18.39
N GLU A 147 27.19 -2.14 -17.77
CA GLU A 147 26.93 -2.55 -16.38
C GLU A 147 27.60 -1.64 -15.36
N TYR A 148 27.07 -1.70 -14.13
CA TYR A 148 27.59 -0.93 -13.02
C TYR A 148 27.70 -1.82 -11.77
N GLY A 149 28.91 -2.12 -11.36
CA GLY A 149 29.21 -2.79 -10.11
C GLY A 149 28.84 -4.28 -10.06
N ILE A 150 27.57 -4.62 -10.11
CA ILE A 150 27.05 -5.99 -10.19
C ILE A 150 26.25 -6.15 -11.46
N SER A 151 26.37 -7.32 -12.10
CA SER A 151 25.59 -7.65 -13.29
C SER A 151 24.10 -7.72 -12.97
N ASN A 152 23.28 -7.07 -13.79
CA ASN A 152 21.83 -7.17 -13.71
C ASN A 152 21.35 -8.37 -14.55
N SER A 153 21.46 -9.57 -13.94
CA SER A 153 21.11 -10.84 -14.57
C SER A 153 19.66 -10.88 -15.08
N GLU A 154 18.73 -10.21 -14.36
CA GLU A 154 17.33 -10.14 -14.75
C GLU A 154 17.14 -9.35 -16.04
N LEU A 155 17.75 -8.16 -16.16
CA LEU A 155 17.70 -7.35 -17.37
C LEU A 155 18.30 -8.10 -18.55
N LEU A 156 19.52 -8.66 -18.37
CA LEU A 156 20.21 -9.39 -19.45
C LEU A 156 19.41 -10.61 -19.90
N SER A 157 18.85 -11.38 -18.95
CA SER A 157 18.02 -12.55 -19.26
C SER A 157 16.73 -12.16 -19.97
N ALA A 158 16.07 -11.10 -19.51
CA ALA A 158 14.83 -10.63 -20.12
C ALA A 158 15.00 -10.08 -21.53
N LEU A 159 16.13 -9.43 -21.84
CA LEU A 159 16.48 -9.01 -23.20
C LEU A 159 16.75 -10.22 -24.11
N LYS A 160 17.49 -11.23 -23.60
CA LYS A 160 17.74 -12.48 -24.35
C LYS A 160 16.44 -13.24 -24.61
N GLN A 161 15.53 -13.32 -23.65
CA GLN A 161 14.21 -13.96 -23.83
C GLN A 161 13.36 -13.26 -24.91
N ARG A 162 13.59 -11.98 -25.15
CA ARG A 162 12.97 -11.21 -26.25
C ARG A 162 13.67 -11.39 -27.60
N GLY A 163 14.66 -12.27 -27.66
CA GLY A 163 15.39 -12.60 -28.88
C GLY A 163 16.56 -11.66 -29.20
N ALA A 164 17.03 -10.85 -28.26
CA ALA A 164 18.23 -10.04 -28.43
C ALA A 164 19.50 -10.84 -28.17
N GLU A 165 20.56 -10.52 -28.93
CA GLU A 165 21.93 -10.91 -28.63
C GLU A 165 22.53 -9.85 -27.69
N VAL A 166 22.79 -10.21 -26.41
CA VAL A 166 23.16 -9.24 -25.39
C VAL A 166 24.61 -9.42 -24.95
N ARG A 167 25.38 -8.33 -25.02
CA ARG A 167 26.73 -8.21 -24.46
C ARG A 167 26.71 -7.28 -23.24
N ALA A 168 27.06 -7.79 -22.07
CA ALA A 168 27.35 -6.99 -20.90
C ALA A 168 28.74 -6.34 -21.03
N VAL A 169 28.86 -5.06 -20.62
CA VAL A 169 30.11 -4.29 -20.66
C VAL A 169 30.36 -3.75 -19.26
N ALA A 170 31.19 -4.45 -18.49
CA ALA A 170 31.58 -4.02 -17.16
C ALA A 170 32.70 -2.96 -17.24
N VAL A 171 32.53 -1.84 -16.55
CA VAL A 171 33.48 -0.71 -16.59
C VAL A 171 34.07 -0.37 -15.22
N TYR A 172 33.42 -0.77 -14.15
CA TYR A 172 33.91 -0.68 -12.78
C TYR A 172 33.20 -1.70 -11.89
N ARG A 173 33.76 -1.97 -10.73
CA ARG A 173 33.14 -2.81 -9.71
C ARG A 173 33.08 -2.09 -8.37
N TRP A 174 32.08 -2.45 -7.59
CA TRP A 174 32.04 -2.08 -6.19
C TRP A 174 32.97 -2.98 -5.38
N ALA A 175 33.78 -2.39 -4.54
CA ALA A 175 34.62 -3.09 -3.58
C ALA A 175 34.39 -2.52 -2.17
N LEU A 176 34.79 -3.26 -1.18
CA LEU A 176 34.84 -2.77 0.20
C LEU A 176 35.77 -1.55 0.29
N PRO A 177 35.49 -0.61 1.18
CA PRO A 177 36.40 0.49 1.50
C PRO A 177 37.78 -0.03 1.91
N GLU A 178 38.84 0.79 1.80
CA GLU A 178 40.16 0.43 2.31
C GLU A 178 40.15 0.37 3.83
N ASP A 179 39.49 1.33 4.47
CA ASP A 179 39.21 1.30 5.90
C ASP A 179 37.80 0.75 6.14
N ILE A 180 37.72 -0.48 6.64
CA ILE A 180 36.47 -1.17 6.97
C ILE A 180 36.07 -1.02 8.46
N GLU A 181 36.88 -0.37 9.30
CA GLU A 181 36.57 -0.23 10.72
C GLU A 181 35.28 0.56 11.01
N PRO A 182 34.97 1.65 10.30
CA PRO A 182 33.67 2.31 10.46
C PRO A 182 32.48 1.35 10.20
N LEU A 183 32.59 0.48 9.20
CA LEU A 183 31.56 -0.49 8.85
C LEU A 183 31.44 -1.59 9.93
N LYS A 184 32.57 -2.11 10.43
CA LYS A 184 32.59 -3.06 11.56
C LYS A 184 31.97 -2.46 12.82
N ASN A 185 32.28 -1.20 13.13
CA ASN A 185 31.71 -0.50 14.26
C ASN A 185 30.20 -0.27 14.12
N ALA A 186 29.71 0.04 12.92
CA ALA A 186 28.28 0.14 12.65
C ALA A 186 27.56 -1.21 12.83
N ILE A 187 28.19 -2.32 12.37
CA ILE A 187 27.68 -3.68 12.58
C ILE A 187 27.57 -3.98 14.07
N ARG A 188 28.62 -3.71 14.86
CA ARG A 188 28.58 -3.90 16.33
C ARG A 188 27.50 -3.05 16.98
N THR A 189 27.39 -1.78 16.59
CA THR A 189 26.38 -0.85 17.12
C THR A 189 24.95 -1.35 16.88
N ILE A 190 24.65 -1.90 15.71
CA ILE A 190 23.36 -2.50 15.39
C ILE A 190 23.17 -3.81 16.17
N SER A 191 24.18 -4.68 16.19
CA SER A 191 24.15 -5.98 16.88
C SER A 191 23.93 -5.86 18.39
N GLU A 192 24.42 -4.78 18.99
CA GLU A 192 24.27 -4.44 20.41
C GLU A 192 23.00 -3.62 20.70
N GLU A 193 22.12 -3.47 19.72
CA GLU A 193 20.86 -2.69 19.82
C GLU A 193 21.08 -1.21 20.21
N LYS A 194 22.27 -0.67 19.89
CA LYS A 194 22.68 0.70 20.16
C LYS A 194 22.38 1.67 19.01
N ALA A 195 21.80 1.21 17.91
CA ALA A 195 21.26 2.01 16.82
C ALA A 195 19.74 2.12 16.93
N ASP A 196 19.19 3.19 16.38
CA ASP A 196 17.73 3.40 16.34
C ASP A 196 17.22 3.30 14.90
N ILE A 197 17.96 3.83 13.93
CA ILE A 197 17.61 3.86 12.52
C ILE A 197 18.81 3.43 11.66
N SER A 198 18.56 2.72 10.57
CA SER A 198 19.55 2.39 9.54
C SER A 198 19.07 2.83 8.16
N LEU A 199 19.91 3.56 7.41
CA LEU A 199 19.59 4.11 6.10
C LEU A 199 20.46 3.47 5.02
N PHE A 200 19.82 2.89 4.00
CA PHE A 200 20.45 2.29 2.83
C PHE A 200 20.13 3.11 1.58
N THR A 201 21.16 3.63 0.93
CA THR A 201 21.07 4.44 -0.30
C THR A 201 21.48 3.68 -1.55
N SER A 202 21.79 2.38 -1.41
CA SER A 202 22.15 1.47 -2.52
C SER A 202 22.04 0.01 -2.07
N SER A 203 21.63 -0.87 -2.99
CA SER A 203 21.58 -2.33 -2.78
C SER A 203 22.95 -2.93 -2.40
N GLN A 204 24.03 -2.41 -2.96
CA GLN A 204 25.37 -2.89 -2.67
C GLN A 204 25.80 -2.67 -1.21
N GLN A 205 25.28 -1.65 -0.56
CA GLN A 205 25.51 -1.40 0.87
C GLN A 205 25.01 -2.56 1.73
N VAL A 206 23.88 -3.14 1.36
CA VAL A 206 23.29 -4.31 2.03
C VAL A 206 24.21 -5.53 1.89
N ASN A 207 24.70 -5.78 0.67
CA ASN A 207 25.58 -6.92 0.38
C ASN A 207 26.90 -6.81 1.14
N HIS A 208 27.56 -5.65 1.11
CA HIS A 208 28.83 -5.43 1.80
C HIS A 208 28.68 -5.48 3.33
N LEU A 209 27.56 -4.95 3.86
CA LEU A 209 27.27 -5.03 5.29
C LEU A 209 27.20 -6.50 5.75
N LEU A 210 26.47 -7.34 5.04
CA LEU A 210 26.32 -8.76 5.38
C LEU A 210 27.63 -9.53 5.16
N GLN A 211 28.38 -9.22 4.09
CA GLN A 211 29.67 -9.82 3.83
C GLN A 211 30.64 -9.59 5.00
N ILE A 212 30.72 -8.37 5.51
CA ILE A 212 31.58 -8.06 6.67
C ILE A 212 31.02 -8.70 7.94
N ALA A 213 29.72 -8.64 8.16
CA ALA A 213 29.10 -9.28 9.33
C ALA A 213 29.39 -10.80 9.36
N GLN A 214 29.34 -11.46 8.20
CA GLN A 214 29.66 -12.87 8.07
C GLN A 214 31.16 -13.14 8.35
N SER A 215 32.05 -12.33 7.79
CA SER A 215 33.50 -12.48 8.03
C SER A 215 33.93 -12.25 9.48
N GLU A 216 33.17 -11.41 10.22
CA GLU A 216 33.37 -11.11 11.63
C GLU A 216 32.62 -12.08 12.58
N GLY A 217 31.83 -13.03 12.04
CA GLY A 217 30.99 -13.92 12.84
C GLY A 217 29.80 -13.25 13.52
N LEU A 218 29.40 -12.05 13.06
CA LEU A 218 28.36 -11.21 13.66
C LEU A 218 27.04 -11.23 12.89
N GLU A 219 26.90 -12.04 11.84
CA GLU A 219 25.71 -12.01 10.96
C GLU A 219 24.41 -12.28 11.74
N GLU A 220 24.39 -13.28 12.62
CA GLU A 220 23.21 -13.61 13.42
C GLU A 220 22.85 -12.48 14.40
N PHE A 221 23.85 -11.90 15.07
CA PHE A 221 23.65 -10.77 15.98
C PHE A 221 23.19 -9.52 15.25
N LEU A 222 23.72 -9.24 14.06
CA LEU A 222 23.30 -8.14 13.20
C LEU A 222 21.83 -8.31 12.78
N ARG A 223 21.45 -9.51 12.36
CA ARG A 223 20.05 -9.83 11.99
C ARG A 223 19.12 -9.66 13.18
N LYS A 224 19.53 -10.09 14.36
CA LYS A 224 18.79 -9.88 15.60
C LYS A 224 18.64 -8.40 15.92
N GLY A 225 19.73 -7.60 15.83
CA GLY A 225 19.70 -6.16 16.05
C GLY A 225 18.74 -5.42 15.11
N PHE A 226 18.64 -5.85 13.86
CA PHE A 226 17.67 -5.27 12.91
C PHE A 226 16.21 -5.50 13.28
N ASN A 227 15.88 -6.36 14.23
CA ASN A 227 14.52 -6.46 14.76
C ASN A 227 14.10 -5.24 15.62
N THR A 228 15.09 -4.49 16.12
CA THR A 228 14.88 -3.32 16.99
C THR A 228 15.30 -1.99 16.36
N VAL A 229 15.75 -2.01 15.10
CA VAL A 229 16.24 -0.84 14.35
C VAL A 229 15.35 -0.59 13.15
N ALA A 230 14.83 0.63 12.99
CA ALA A 230 14.01 0.99 11.83
C ALA A 230 14.88 1.13 10.57
N ILE A 231 14.52 0.47 9.48
CA ILE A 231 15.29 0.40 8.23
C ILE A 231 14.64 1.28 7.16
N GLY A 232 15.36 2.32 6.73
CA GLY A 232 15.01 3.14 5.58
C GLY A 232 15.76 2.71 4.31
N SER A 233 15.03 2.43 3.24
CA SER A 233 15.56 2.12 1.91
C SER A 233 15.33 3.29 0.96
N ILE A 234 16.30 3.58 0.09
CA ILE A 234 16.17 4.70 -0.86
C ILE A 234 15.18 4.45 -1.98
N GLY A 235 14.90 3.20 -2.32
CA GLY A 235 14.02 2.87 -3.43
C GLY A 235 13.94 1.36 -3.71
N PRO A 236 13.13 0.98 -4.74
CA PRO A 236 12.69 -0.40 -4.96
C PRO A 236 13.82 -1.43 -5.04
N THR A 237 14.88 -1.16 -5.80
CA THR A 237 16.02 -2.08 -5.96
C THR A 237 16.73 -2.39 -4.63
N THR A 238 16.85 -1.38 -3.75
CA THR A 238 17.46 -1.56 -2.43
C THR A 238 16.51 -2.31 -1.49
N THR A 239 15.22 -2.03 -1.57
CA THR A 239 14.17 -2.74 -0.82
C THR A 239 14.11 -4.22 -1.23
N GLU A 240 14.11 -4.52 -2.53
CA GLU A 240 14.16 -5.89 -3.06
C GLU A 240 15.41 -6.64 -2.57
N THR A 241 16.58 -5.97 -2.54
CA THR A 241 17.82 -6.57 -2.02
C THR A 241 17.72 -6.88 -0.52
N LEU A 242 17.20 -5.95 0.29
CA LEU A 242 16.95 -6.20 1.71
C LEU A 242 16.02 -7.41 1.91
N GLN A 243 14.92 -7.47 1.17
CA GLN A 243 13.98 -8.60 1.22
C GLN A 243 14.64 -9.91 0.80
N GLY A 244 15.44 -9.90 -0.26
CA GLY A 244 16.17 -11.08 -0.75
C GLY A 244 17.11 -11.70 0.29
N VAL A 245 17.66 -10.87 1.19
CA VAL A 245 18.52 -11.32 2.29
C VAL A 245 17.77 -11.50 3.62
N GLY A 246 16.45 -11.39 3.62
CA GLY A 246 15.60 -11.61 4.78
C GLY A 246 15.52 -10.44 5.75
N LEU A 247 15.79 -9.22 5.30
CA LEU A 247 15.59 -7.98 6.03
C LEU A 247 14.41 -7.21 5.44
N ALA A 248 13.62 -6.53 6.28
CA ALA A 248 12.49 -5.72 5.82
C ALA A 248 12.83 -4.23 5.92
N ALA A 249 12.69 -3.49 4.82
CA ALA A 249 12.66 -2.03 4.87
C ALA A 249 11.37 -1.56 5.53
N ASP A 250 11.48 -0.73 6.56
CA ASP A 250 10.32 -0.16 7.26
C ASP A 250 9.78 1.08 6.52
N TYR A 251 10.64 1.72 5.71
CA TYR A 251 10.26 2.87 4.89
C TYR A 251 11.02 2.94 3.56
N GLU A 252 10.29 3.36 2.50
CA GLU A 252 10.83 3.69 1.17
C GLU A 252 10.16 4.97 0.65
N PRO A 253 10.92 6.05 0.28
CA PRO A 253 10.35 7.28 -0.22
C PRO A 253 9.79 7.13 -1.63
N ASN A 254 8.73 7.87 -1.97
CA ASN A 254 8.13 7.87 -3.30
C ASN A 254 9.09 8.35 -4.41
N SER A 255 10.09 9.15 -4.07
CA SER A 255 11.15 9.59 -4.99
C SER A 255 12.51 9.17 -4.43
N PRO A 256 13.32 8.37 -5.18
CA PRO A 256 14.54 7.75 -4.69
C PRO A 256 15.69 8.76 -4.58
N LYS A 257 15.57 9.75 -3.68
CA LYS A 257 16.56 10.77 -3.40
C LYS A 257 16.98 10.69 -1.93
N MET A 258 18.29 10.76 -1.67
CA MET A 258 18.86 10.71 -0.33
C MET A 258 18.24 11.74 0.63
N GLY A 259 18.05 12.98 0.17
CA GLY A 259 17.42 14.03 0.97
C GLY A 259 15.97 13.72 1.35
N ASN A 260 15.21 13.07 0.47
CA ASN A 260 13.84 12.64 0.76
C ASN A 260 13.85 11.50 1.79
N LEU A 261 14.72 10.50 1.61
CA LEU A 261 14.84 9.40 2.57
C LEU A 261 15.15 9.92 3.98
N VAL A 262 16.16 10.80 4.11
CA VAL A 262 16.55 11.35 5.42
C VAL A 262 15.43 12.18 6.03
N ARG A 263 14.79 13.06 5.25
CA ARG A 263 13.69 13.93 5.72
C ARG A 263 12.48 13.12 6.19
N GLU A 264 12.06 12.15 5.40
CA GLU A 264 10.88 11.35 5.74
C GLU A 264 11.16 10.39 6.91
N MET A 265 12.36 9.81 6.97
CA MET A 265 12.77 9.04 8.14
C MET A 265 12.92 9.90 9.40
N ALA A 266 13.26 11.18 9.27
CA ALA A 266 13.23 12.11 10.40
C ALA A 266 11.80 12.36 10.92
N ARG A 267 10.80 12.34 10.03
CA ARG A 267 9.40 12.55 10.40
C ARG A 267 8.75 11.32 11.04
N GLN A 268 9.05 10.13 10.55
CA GLN A 268 8.34 8.89 10.89
C GLN A 268 9.19 7.89 11.67
N GLY A 269 10.53 8.05 11.68
CA GLY A 269 11.46 7.05 12.20
C GLY A 269 11.21 6.67 13.65
N GLU A 270 10.83 7.63 14.50
CA GLU A 270 10.48 7.37 15.90
C GLU A 270 9.24 6.47 16.02
N THR A 271 8.22 6.74 15.22
CA THR A 271 6.99 5.93 15.19
C THR A 271 7.27 4.51 14.66
N LEU A 272 8.04 4.40 13.56
CA LEU A 272 8.44 3.12 12.99
C LEU A 272 9.28 2.30 13.98
N LEU A 273 10.23 2.95 14.62
CA LEU A 273 11.09 2.34 15.64
C LEU A 273 10.28 1.81 16.83
N ARG A 274 9.35 2.62 17.35
CA ARG A 274 8.48 2.23 18.46
C ARG A 274 7.64 1.01 18.10
N LYS A 275 7.01 1.02 16.92
CA LYS A 275 6.22 -0.12 16.43
C LYS A 275 7.07 -1.39 16.32
N LYS A 276 8.26 -1.28 15.75
CA LYS A 276 9.18 -2.40 15.56
C LYS A 276 9.66 -3.00 16.88
N ARG A 277 10.03 -2.16 17.85
CA ARG A 277 10.45 -2.60 19.19
C ARG A 277 9.33 -3.24 20.00
N ILE A 278 8.09 -2.73 19.88
CA ILE A 278 6.91 -3.34 20.51
C ILE A 278 6.67 -4.74 19.89
N ALA A 279 6.69 -4.85 18.57
CA ALA A 279 6.50 -6.13 17.90
C ALA A 279 7.56 -7.15 18.32
N TYR A 280 8.84 -6.75 18.35
CA TYR A 280 9.94 -7.61 18.79
C TYR A 280 9.83 -8.00 20.28
N GLY A 281 9.47 -7.07 21.15
CA GLY A 281 9.24 -7.32 22.58
C GLY A 281 8.10 -8.32 22.83
N ASN A 282 7.16 -8.44 21.90
CA ASN A 282 6.06 -9.43 21.93
C ASN A 282 6.45 -10.78 21.26
N GLY A 283 7.75 -11.01 21.01
CA GLY A 283 8.26 -12.27 20.43
C GLY A 283 8.13 -12.39 18.91
N VAL A 284 7.81 -11.30 18.21
CA VAL A 284 7.69 -11.27 16.76
C VAL A 284 9.06 -10.99 16.12
N ASP A 285 9.54 -11.90 15.26
CA ASP A 285 10.72 -11.67 14.42
C ASP A 285 10.35 -10.69 13.29
N THR A 286 10.63 -9.41 13.50
CA THR A 286 10.24 -8.32 12.59
C THR A 286 10.97 -8.37 11.24
N ASN A 287 12.06 -9.14 11.13
CA ASN A 287 12.75 -9.39 9.85
C ASN A 287 12.05 -10.47 9.04
N LYS A 288 11.34 -11.39 9.69
CA LYS A 288 10.51 -12.42 9.02
C LYS A 288 9.14 -11.90 8.64
N TRP A 289 8.69 -10.81 9.20
CA TRP A 289 7.33 -10.27 9.05
C TRP A 289 6.96 -9.98 7.59
N ARG A 290 7.90 -9.68 6.70
CA ARG A 290 7.68 -9.41 5.28
C ARG A 290 8.05 -10.56 4.34
N ARG A 291 8.37 -11.74 4.84
CA ARG A 291 8.50 -12.97 4.02
C ARG A 291 7.16 -13.57 3.56
N PHE A 292 6.05 -12.87 3.70
CA PHE A 292 4.70 -13.35 3.38
C PHE A 292 4.38 -13.45 1.89
N ASN A 293 5.38 -13.54 1.03
CA ASN A 293 5.21 -13.97 -0.36
C ASN A 293 5.49 -15.46 -0.59
N MET A 294 5.58 -16.31 0.45
CA MET A 294 5.70 -17.76 0.22
C MET A 294 5.08 -18.62 1.35
N VAL A 295 4.06 -19.35 0.93
CA VAL A 295 3.61 -20.65 1.48
C VAL A 295 3.13 -20.66 2.94
N TRP A 296 1.82 -20.46 3.11
CA TRP A 296 1.09 -20.98 4.28
C TRP A 296 0.61 -22.40 3.98
N THR A 297 1.15 -23.40 4.69
CA THR A 297 0.53 -24.74 4.77
C THR A 297 -0.49 -24.75 5.92
N LYS A 298 -1.59 -25.47 5.72
CA LYS A 298 -2.76 -25.55 6.60
C LYS A 298 -2.51 -26.03 8.04
N ASP A 299 -1.29 -26.41 8.41
CA ASP A 299 -1.05 -27.20 9.62
C ASP A 299 -0.34 -26.49 10.79
N SER A 300 -0.17 -25.16 10.76
CA SER A 300 0.42 -24.42 11.88
C SER A 300 -0.56 -23.43 12.51
N VAL A 301 -1.50 -23.92 13.28
CA VAL A 301 -2.46 -23.11 14.06
C VAL A 301 -2.11 -23.18 15.55
N PRO A 302 -1.64 -22.11 16.19
CA PRO A 302 -1.87 -21.92 17.61
C PRO A 302 -3.24 -21.26 17.81
N SER A 303 -4.15 -21.97 18.43
CA SER A 303 -5.46 -21.46 18.83
C SER A 303 -5.34 -20.61 20.09
N THR A 304 -5.21 -19.28 19.91
CA THR A 304 -5.58 -18.35 20.98
C THR A 304 -6.12 -17.08 20.34
N LYS A 305 -7.40 -16.81 20.55
CA LYS A 305 -8.03 -15.52 20.24
C LYS A 305 -7.27 -14.41 20.96
N THR A 306 -6.51 -13.61 20.23
CA THR A 306 -5.99 -12.33 20.76
C THR A 306 -7.15 -11.34 20.72
N VAL A 307 -7.61 -10.95 21.89
CA VAL A 307 -8.81 -10.13 22.05
C VAL A 307 -8.44 -8.65 21.95
N THR A 308 -8.87 -7.96 20.90
CA THR A 308 -8.71 -6.51 20.70
C THR A 308 -9.68 -5.66 21.53
N HIS A 309 -10.22 -6.21 22.62
CA HIS A 309 -11.25 -5.54 23.43
C HIS A 309 -10.85 -4.16 23.98
N ASN A 310 -9.56 -3.83 24.00
CA ASN A 310 -9.03 -2.59 24.58
C ASN A 310 -8.34 -1.65 23.58
N SER A 311 -8.41 -1.90 22.26
CA SER A 311 -7.87 -0.94 21.29
C SER A 311 -8.61 0.39 21.36
N THR A 312 -7.94 1.50 21.02
CA THR A 312 -8.53 2.85 21.02
C THR A 312 -9.79 2.90 20.16
N PHE A 313 -9.79 2.24 19.00
CA PHE A 313 -10.96 2.12 18.13
C PHE A 313 -12.13 1.41 18.83
N MET A 314 -11.89 0.27 19.48
CA MET A 314 -12.94 -0.49 20.17
C MET A 314 -13.51 0.27 21.39
N LYS A 315 -12.66 0.99 22.10
CA LYS A 315 -13.10 1.90 23.18
C LYS A 315 -14.00 3.00 22.65
N ALA A 316 -13.62 3.66 21.54
CA ALA A 316 -14.44 4.69 20.91
C ALA A 316 -15.79 4.13 20.43
N CYS A 317 -15.85 2.92 19.84
CA CYS A 317 -17.11 2.27 19.48
C CYS A 317 -18.05 2.09 20.69
N ARG A 318 -17.50 1.88 21.89
CA ARG A 318 -18.25 1.74 23.15
C ARG A 318 -18.43 3.05 23.91
N ARG A 319 -17.95 4.17 23.36
CA ARG A 319 -17.96 5.50 24.00
C ARG A 319 -17.19 5.53 25.33
N GLU A 320 -16.15 4.71 25.44
CA GLU A 320 -15.21 4.78 26.55
C GLU A 320 -14.19 5.91 26.28
N PRO A 321 -13.65 6.54 27.35
CA PRO A 321 -12.60 7.53 27.18
C PRO A 321 -11.38 6.98 26.45
N VAL A 322 -10.80 7.79 25.56
CA VAL A 322 -9.62 7.48 24.77
C VAL A 322 -8.60 8.62 24.85
N ASP A 323 -7.33 8.30 24.72
CA ASP A 323 -6.24 9.29 24.78
C ASP A 323 -6.14 10.13 23.50
N TYR A 324 -6.65 9.61 22.38
CA TYR A 324 -6.72 10.29 21.08
C TYR A 324 -7.90 9.74 20.27
N THR A 325 -8.39 10.50 19.30
CA THR A 325 -9.46 10.07 18.40
C THR A 325 -8.93 9.02 17.43
N PRO A 326 -9.44 7.77 17.43
CA PRO A 326 -8.99 6.75 16.49
C PRO A 326 -9.42 7.05 15.06
N ILE A 327 -8.58 6.67 14.09
CA ILE A 327 -8.81 6.88 12.67
C ILE A 327 -8.71 5.60 11.87
N TRP A 328 -9.63 5.43 10.95
CA TRP A 328 -9.50 4.54 9.79
C TRP A 328 -10.18 5.17 8.58
N LEU A 329 -9.96 4.70 7.37
CA LEU A 329 -10.45 5.39 6.18
C LEU A 329 -11.16 4.42 5.24
N MET A 330 -12.38 4.75 4.86
CA MET A 330 -13.13 4.00 3.85
C MET A 330 -12.34 3.96 2.54
N ARG A 331 -12.18 2.77 1.97
CA ARG A 331 -11.33 2.48 0.79
C ARG A 331 -9.84 2.72 1.04
N GLN A 332 -9.37 2.58 2.28
CA GLN A 332 -7.95 2.66 2.62
C GLN A 332 -7.09 1.65 1.84
N ALA A 333 -7.64 0.48 1.51
CA ALA A 333 -7.08 -0.46 0.53
C ALA A 333 -7.68 -0.16 -0.85
N GLY A 334 -7.09 0.78 -1.59
CA GLY A 334 -7.73 1.31 -2.78
C GLY A 334 -6.79 1.75 -3.90
N ARG A 335 -7.38 2.16 -5.02
CA ARG A 335 -6.67 2.53 -6.26
C ARG A 335 -5.70 3.71 -6.12
N PHE A 336 -5.76 4.49 -5.04
CA PHE A 336 -4.79 5.55 -4.77
C PHE A 336 -3.43 4.99 -4.35
N LEU A 337 -3.37 3.77 -3.75
CA LEU A 337 -2.12 3.08 -3.42
C LEU A 337 -1.49 2.47 -4.67
N ARG A 338 -0.18 2.68 -4.84
CA ARG A 338 0.58 2.12 -5.96
C ARG A 338 0.61 0.59 -5.89
N GLU A 339 0.89 0.06 -4.72
CA GLU A 339 1.00 -1.38 -4.44
C GLU A 339 -0.31 -2.11 -4.79
N TYR A 340 -1.45 -1.51 -4.45
CA TYR A 340 -2.75 -2.02 -4.85
C TYR A 340 -2.93 -2.04 -6.38
N ARG A 341 -2.52 -0.96 -7.09
CA ARG A 341 -2.62 -0.92 -8.55
C ARG A 341 -1.74 -1.98 -9.22
N GLU A 342 -0.54 -2.22 -8.70
CA GLU A 342 0.38 -3.26 -9.21
C GLU A 342 -0.21 -4.66 -9.05
N LEU A 343 -0.85 -4.95 -7.92
CA LEU A 343 -1.57 -6.21 -7.72
C LEU A 343 -2.77 -6.33 -8.66
N ARG A 344 -3.58 -5.27 -8.77
CA ARG A 344 -4.75 -5.23 -9.67
C ARG A 344 -4.40 -5.29 -11.15
N ALA A 345 -3.18 -5.02 -11.54
CA ALA A 345 -2.72 -5.24 -12.92
C ALA A 345 -2.52 -6.73 -13.24
N LYS A 346 -2.31 -7.58 -12.21
CA LYS A 346 -2.02 -9.02 -12.36
C LYS A 346 -3.27 -9.90 -12.22
N VAL A 347 -4.25 -9.47 -11.43
CA VAL A 347 -5.45 -10.26 -11.11
C VAL A 347 -6.73 -9.45 -11.29
N SER A 348 -7.84 -10.10 -11.60
CA SER A 348 -9.16 -9.45 -11.69
C SER A 348 -9.66 -9.03 -10.30
N PHE A 349 -10.68 -8.15 -10.25
CA PHE A 349 -11.23 -7.70 -8.96
C PHE A 349 -11.88 -8.84 -8.18
N LEU A 350 -12.68 -9.66 -8.86
CA LEU A 350 -13.33 -10.81 -8.23
C LEU A 350 -12.31 -11.87 -7.79
N GLU A 351 -11.27 -12.11 -8.58
CA GLU A 351 -10.20 -13.02 -8.20
C GLU A 351 -9.48 -12.52 -6.94
N LEU A 352 -9.21 -11.22 -6.85
CA LEU A 352 -8.62 -10.61 -5.65
C LEU A 352 -9.53 -10.79 -4.42
N CYS A 353 -10.85 -10.57 -4.57
CA CYS A 353 -11.81 -10.79 -3.48
C CYS A 353 -11.95 -12.26 -3.09
N LYS A 354 -11.84 -13.19 -4.06
CA LYS A 354 -12.06 -14.63 -3.86
C LYS A 354 -10.80 -15.41 -3.49
N THR A 355 -9.64 -14.76 -3.44
CA THR A 355 -8.39 -15.35 -2.99
C THR A 355 -8.07 -14.84 -1.58
N PRO A 356 -8.30 -15.63 -0.53
CA PRO A 356 -8.18 -15.18 0.86
C PRO A 356 -6.84 -14.53 1.19
N GLU A 357 -5.75 -15.08 0.68
CA GLU A 357 -4.39 -14.58 0.90
C GLU A 357 -4.19 -13.20 0.28
N LEU A 358 -4.69 -12.99 -0.94
CA LEU A 358 -4.59 -11.69 -1.62
C LEU A 358 -5.48 -10.63 -0.97
N ALA A 359 -6.69 -11.00 -0.53
CA ALA A 359 -7.58 -10.09 0.18
C ALA A 359 -6.97 -9.67 1.53
N ALA A 360 -6.35 -10.61 2.25
CA ALA A 360 -5.63 -10.34 3.49
C ALA A 360 -4.39 -9.46 3.24
N GLU A 361 -3.58 -9.75 2.21
CA GLU A 361 -2.41 -8.95 1.82
C GLU A 361 -2.78 -7.50 1.57
N VAL A 362 -3.82 -7.25 0.77
CA VAL A 362 -4.29 -5.90 0.45
C VAL A 362 -4.81 -5.17 1.70
N THR A 363 -5.47 -5.88 2.60
CA THR A 363 -5.96 -5.32 3.86
C THR A 363 -4.82 -4.89 4.77
N LEU A 364 -3.83 -5.76 4.97
CA LEU A 364 -2.64 -5.50 5.79
C LEU A 364 -1.77 -4.39 5.21
N MET A 365 -1.55 -4.40 3.89
CA MET A 365 -0.81 -3.36 3.17
C MET A 365 -1.35 -1.96 3.47
N ALA A 366 -2.67 -1.78 3.50
CA ALA A 366 -3.28 -0.48 3.76
C ALA A 366 -3.00 -0.01 5.20
N VAL A 367 -3.09 -0.90 6.18
CA VAL A 367 -2.78 -0.61 7.58
C VAL A 367 -1.30 -0.27 7.76
N ASP A 368 -0.43 -1.08 7.18
CA ASP A 368 1.02 -0.86 7.24
C ASP A 368 1.43 0.47 6.60
N ARG A 369 0.78 0.84 5.51
CA ARG A 369 1.10 2.07 4.77
C ARG A 369 0.59 3.32 5.46
N LEU A 370 -0.60 3.26 6.06
CA LEU A 370 -1.31 4.45 6.58
C LEU A 370 -1.22 4.58 8.10
N ALA A 371 -0.83 3.53 8.82
CA ALA A 371 -0.75 3.51 10.28
C ALA A 371 -2.07 3.84 10.99
N VAL A 372 -3.18 3.37 10.45
CA VAL A 372 -4.54 3.57 10.99
C VAL A 372 -4.86 2.61 12.15
N ASP A 373 -5.86 2.95 12.96
CA ASP A 373 -6.26 2.21 14.18
C ASP A 373 -7.19 1.02 13.91
N ALA A 374 -7.74 0.92 12.69
CA ALA A 374 -8.54 -0.23 12.29
C ALA A 374 -8.29 -0.60 10.82
N ALA A 375 -8.27 -1.91 10.57
CA ALA A 375 -8.32 -2.49 9.24
C ALA A 375 -9.78 -2.73 8.83
N ILE A 376 -10.11 -2.58 7.55
CA ILE A 376 -11.34 -3.11 7.00
C ILE A 376 -10.99 -4.20 5.99
N ILE A 377 -11.63 -5.38 6.11
CA ILE A 377 -11.34 -6.50 5.21
C ILE A 377 -11.56 -6.11 3.76
N PHE A 378 -10.68 -6.55 2.86
CA PHE A 378 -10.86 -6.32 1.43
C PHE A 378 -11.88 -7.30 0.86
N ALA A 379 -13.04 -6.80 0.47
CA ALA A 379 -14.15 -7.54 -0.14
C ALA A 379 -15.04 -6.57 -0.94
N ASP A 380 -16.21 -7.04 -1.38
CA ASP A 380 -17.23 -6.19 -2.00
C ASP A 380 -18.60 -6.41 -1.36
N ILE A 381 -19.42 -5.35 -1.28
CA ILE A 381 -20.75 -5.38 -0.67
C ILE A 381 -21.75 -6.27 -1.43
N LEU A 382 -21.48 -6.59 -2.70
CA LEU A 382 -22.38 -7.36 -3.57
C LEU A 382 -22.04 -8.85 -3.66
N LEU A 383 -20.95 -9.30 -3.03
CA LEU A 383 -20.56 -10.73 -3.05
C LEU A 383 -21.67 -11.65 -2.53
N VAL A 384 -22.52 -11.15 -1.64
CA VAL A 384 -23.69 -11.86 -1.10
C VAL A 384 -24.75 -12.22 -2.18
N LEU A 385 -24.70 -11.60 -3.35
CA LEU A 385 -25.64 -11.86 -4.45
C LEU A 385 -25.25 -13.09 -5.29
N GLU A 386 -23.97 -13.44 -5.38
CA GLU A 386 -23.52 -14.58 -6.19
C GLU A 386 -24.05 -15.94 -5.68
N PRO A 387 -24.03 -16.25 -4.35
CA PRO A 387 -24.65 -17.46 -3.84
C PRO A 387 -26.14 -17.60 -4.17
N LEU A 388 -26.85 -16.47 -4.26
CA LEU A 388 -28.25 -16.43 -4.65
C LEU A 388 -28.47 -16.70 -6.16
N GLY A 389 -27.40 -16.90 -6.94
CA GLY A 389 -27.48 -17.16 -8.37
C GLY A 389 -27.53 -15.90 -9.23
N ILE A 390 -27.27 -14.72 -8.66
CA ILE A 390 -27.22 -13.44 -9.37
C ILE A 390 -25.82 -13.25 -9.95
N GLU A 391 -25.74 -13.17 -11.29
CA GLU A 391 -24.47 -12.98 -12.01
C GLU A 391 -23.95 -11.56 -11.84
N LEU A 392 -22.78 -11.42 -11.22
CA LEU A 392 -22.12 -10.15 -10.93
C LEU A 392 -20.85 -9.99 -11.78
N GLU A 393 -20.74 -8.88 -12.48
CA GLU A 393 -19.58 -8.53 -13.28
C GLU A 393 -19.00 -7.18 -12.84
N PHE A 394 -17.67 -7.05 -12.92
CA PHE A 394 -16.94 -5.81 -12.67
C PHE A 394 -16.16 -5.41 -13.92
N SER A 395 -16.73 -4.48 -14.68
CA SER A 395 -16.08 -3.92 -15.86
C SER A 395 -15.03 -2.87 -15.49
N LYS A 396 -13.95 -2.76 -16.30
CA LYS A 396 -12.95 -1.69 -16.11
C LYS A 396 -13.62 -0.33 -16.34
N GLY A 397 -13.79 0.46 -15.27
CA GLY A 397 -14.30 1.83 -15.33
C GLY A 397 -15.76 2.01 -14.96
N ASP A 398 -16.63 1.02 -15.16
CA ASP A 398 -18.08 1.18 -15.05
C ASP A 398 -18.71 0.72 -13.72
N GLY A 399 -17.88 0.17 -12.80
CA GLY A 399 -18.39 -0.38 -11.53
C GLY A 399 -19.05 -1.75 -11.68
N PRO A 400 -19.79 -2.21 -10.64
CA PRO A 400 -20.49 -3.49 -10.67
C PRO A 400 -21.69 -3.46 -11.62
N ARG A 401 -21.91 -4.57 -12.34
CA ARG A 401 -23.01 -4.77 -13.26
C ARG A 401 -23.69 -6.11 -13.03
N ILE A 402 -25.02 -6.09 -13.01
CA ILE A 402 -25.87 -7.28 -12.90
C ILE A 402 -26.61 -7.46 -14.23
N ASN A 403 -26.30 -8.54 -14.95
CA ASN A 403 -26.79 -8.76 -16.30
C ASN A 403 -28.29 -9.05 -16.37
N LYS A 404 -28.85 -9.66 -15.29
CA LYS A 404 -30.29 -9.97 -15.17
C LYS A 404 -30.87 -9.30 -13.93
N PRO A 405 -31.25 -8.00 -14.01
CA PRO A 405 -31.81 -7.29 -12.87
C PRO A 405 -33.13 -7.88 -12.37
N MET A 406 -33.32 -7.85 -11.05
CA MET A 406 -34.49 -8.40 -10.35
C MET A 406 -35.62 -7.37 -10.30
N ARG A 407 -36.54 -7.39 -11.26
CA ARG A 407 -37.61 -6.37 -11.40
C ARG A 407 -39.00 -6.90 -11.17
N SER A 408 -39.19 -8.15 -10.74
CA SER A 408 -40.48 -8.77 -10.54
C SER A 408 -40.43 -9.93 -9.57
N GLY A 409 -41.56 -10.31 -8.96
CA GLY A 409 -41.68 -11.49 -8.08
C GLY A 409 -41.22 -12.79 -8.74
N LYS A 410 -41.46 -12.96 -10.05
CA LYS A 410 -40.97 -14.14 -10.80
C LYS A 410 -39.42 -14.23 -10.81
N ALA A 411 -38.70 -13.11 -10.73
CA ALA A 411 -37.26 -13.13 -10.66
C ALA A 411 -36.78 -13.63 -9.29
N LEU A 412 -37.53 -13.36 -8.22
CA LEU A 412 -37.25 -13.88 -6.87
C LEU A 412 -37.40 -15.40 -6.77
N GLU A 413 -38.43 -15.97 -7.46
CA GLU A 413 -38.66 -17.42 -7.46
C GLU A 413 -37.50 -18.23 -8.06
N ASN A 414 -36.62 -17.60 -8.84
CA ASN A 414 -35.47 -18.26 -9.47
C ASN A 414 -34.17 -18.13 -8.62
N LEU A 415 -34.23 -17.50 -7.45
CA LEU A 415 -33.07 -17.40 -6.58
C LEU A 415 -32.74 -18.77 -5.96
N ARG A 416 -31.43 -19.00 -5.77
CA ARG A 416 -30.94 -20.20 -5.08
C ARG A 416 -31.05 -20.01 -3.56
N GLU A 417 -31.14 -21.10 -2.85
CA GLU A 417 -30.99 -21.10 -1.41
C GLU A 417 -29.58 -20.62 -1.03
N PHE A 418 -29.48 -19.77 -0.03
CA PHE A 418 -28.22 -19.20 0.42
C PHE A 418 -27.47 -20.20 1.32
N GLU A 419 -26.29 -20.57 0.88
CA GLU A 419 -25.35 -21.38 1.67
C GLU A 419 -24.21 -20.47 2.16
N THR A 420 -24.03 -20.36 3.47
CA THR A 420 -23.01 -19.53 4.10
C THR A 420 -21.60 -19.91 3.65
N GLU A 421 -21.34 -21.19 3.40
CA GLU A 421 -20.08 -21.76 2.94
C GLU A 421 -19.65 -21.24 1.57
N SER A 422 -20.60 -20.79 0.76
CA SER A 422 -20.32 -20.18 -0.56
C SER A 422 -19.44 -18.91 -0.44
N LEU A 423 -19.39 -18.27 0.73
CA LEU A 423 -18.57 -17.11 1.02
C LEU A 423 -17.38 -17.41 1.96
N GLN A 424 -17.01 -18.70 2.08
CA GLN A 424 -15.93 -19.17 2.96
C GLN A 424 -14.60 -18.43 2.69
N PHE A 425 -14.33 -18.07 1.44
CA PHE A 425 -13.13 -17.31 1.07
C PHE A 425 -13.02 -15.96 1.77
N VAL A 426 -14.15 -15.28 2.08
CA VAL A 426 -14.12 -14.04 2.87
C VAL A 426 -13.81 -14.35 4.34
N TYR A 427 -14.38 -15.40 4.90
CA TYR A 427 -14.14 -15.80 6.29
C TYR A 427 -12.68 -16.25 6.49
N ASP A 428 -12.12 -16.95 5.51
CA ASP A 428 -10.69 -17.31 5.50
C ASP A 428 -9.81 -16.05 5.44
N ALA A 429 -10.16 -15.08 4.59
CA ALA A 429 -9.44 -13.79 4.51
C ALA A 429 -9.50 -13.02 5.83
N VAL A 430 -10.66 -12.98 6.51
CA VAL A 430 -10.80 -12.37 7.84
C VAL A 430 -9.90 -13.09 8.86
N SER A 431 -9.91 -14.43 8.86
CA SER A 431 -9.09 -15.23 9.78
C SER A 431 -7.59 -15.04 9.56
N ILE A 432 -7.15 -15.00 8.30
CA ILE A 432 -5.75 -14.74 7.93
C ILE A 432 -5.35 -13.33 8.39
N THR A 433 -6.18 -12.34 8.04
CA THR A 433 -5.93 -10.93 8.40
C THR A 433 -5.86 -10.75 9.92
N ARG A 434 -6.83 -11.29 10.67
CA ARG A 434 -6.84 -11.14 12.14
C ARG A 434 -5.59 -11.70 12.81
N ARG A 435 -5.11 -12.85 12.33
CA ARG A 435 -3.87 -13.45 12.87
C ARG A 435 -2.62 -12.62 12.57
N ALA A 436 -2.62 -11.89 11.47
CA ALA A 436 -1.46 -11.10 11.03
C ALA A 436 -1.49 -9.65 11.54
N LEU A 437 -2.65 -9.11 11.91
CA LEU A 437 -2.78 -7.75 12.44
C LEU A 437 -2.23 -7.62 13.86
N ASP A 438 -1.64 -6.44 14.14
CA ASP A 438 -1.31 -6.03 15.50
C ASP A 438 -2.56 -6.19 16.41
N PRO A 439 -2.42 -6.73 17.63
CA PRO A 439 -3.52 -6.84 18.58
C PRO A 439 -4.23 -5.52 18.92
N ASN A 440 -3.56 -4.37 18.76
CA ASN A 440 -4.15 -3.05 18.99
C ASN A 440 -4.89 -2.47 17.78
N VAL A 441 -4.78 -3.09 16.60
CA VAL A 441 -5.51 -2.69 15.39
C VAL A 441 -6.76 -3.54 15.26
N ALA A 442 -7.94 -2.92 15.31
CA ALA A 442 -9.20 -3.63 15.14
C ALA A 442 -9.41 -4.09 13.69
N LEU A 443 -10.07 -5.22 13.48
CA LEU A 443 -10.48 -5.69 12.16
C LEU A 443 -11.97 -5.50 11.96
N ILE A 444 -12.34 -4.70 10.98
CA ILE A 444 -13.72 -4.42 10.60
C ILE A 444 -14.14 -5.36 9.49
N GLY A 445 -15.17 -6.18 9.74
CA GLY A 445 -15.94 -6.86 8.72
C GLY A 445 -17.00 -5.92 8.13
N PHE A 446 -17.56 -6.23 6.96
CA PHE A 446 -18.62 -5.38 6.42
C PHE A 446 -19.55 -6.10 5.45
N ALA A 447 -20.70 -5.47 5.21
CA ALA A 447 -21.64 -5.83 4.16
C ALA A 447 -22.37 -4.58 3.64
N GLY A 448 -23.00 -4.68 2.47
CA GLY A 448 -24.02 -3.73 2.04
C GLY A 448 -25.29 -3.89 2.88
N ALA A 449 -26.00 -2.79 3.15
CA ALA A 449 -27.31 -2.83 3.78
C ALA A 449 -28.36 -3.46 2.84
N PRO A 450 -29.44 -4.04 3.36
CA PRO A 450 -30.48 -4.67 2.54
C PRO A 450 -31.02 -3.78 1.42
N PHE A 451 -31.31 -2.50 1.71
CA PHE A 451 -31.78 -1.54 0.69
C PHE A 451 -30.74 -1.28 -0.41
N THR A 452 -29.49 -1.06 -0.04
CA THR A 452 -28.42 -0.81 -1.01
C THR A 452 -28.19 -2.03 -1.90
N VAL A 453 -28.13 -3.24 -1.32
CA VAL A 453 -27.95 -4.50 -2.08
C VAL A 453 -29.17 -4.77 -2.97
N ALA A 454 -30.39 -4.60 -2.46
CA ALA A 454 -31.64 -4.71 -3.25
C ALA A 454 -31.63 -3.75 -4.44
N SER A 455 -31.23 -2.50 -4.19
CA SER A 455 -31.18 -1.48 -5.25
C SER A 455 -30.20 -1.88 -6.37
N TYR A 456 -29.01 -2.39 -6.06
CA TYR A 456 -28.09 -2.94 -7.07
C TYR A 456 -28.71 -4.10 -7.83
N ALA A 457 -29.35 -5.03 -7.13
CA ALA A 457 -29.98 -6.20 -7.74
C ALA A 457 -31.14 -5.80 -8.70
N ILE A 458 -31.90 -4.77 -8.36
CA ILE A 458 -33.07 -4.30 -9.15
C ILE A 458 -32.63 -3.37 -10.29
N GLU A 459 -31.74 -2.40 -10.04
CA GLU A 459 -31.29 -1.45 -11.07
C GLU A 459 -30.34 -2.12 -12.08
N GLY A 460 -29.55 -3.10 -11.66
CA GLY A 460 -28.55 -3.77 -12.49
C GLY A 460 -27.20 -3.07 -12.51
N GLY A 461 -27.05 -1.97 -11.75
CA GLY A 461 -25.86 -1.14 -11.68
C GLY A 461 -26.15 0.20 -11.03
N GLY A 462 -25.31 1.21 -11.28
CA GLY A 462 -25.53 2.56 -10.76
C GLY A 462 -26.82 3.19 -11.28
N SER A 463 -27.56 3.87 -10.40
CA SER A 463 -28.81 4.59 -10.77
C SER A 463 -28.78 5.99 -10.17
N ARG A 464 -29.32 6.96 -10.91
CA ARG A 464 -29.47 8.34 -10.44
C ARG A 464 -30.76 8.55 -9.65
N ASN A 465 -31.87 7.96 -10.13
CA ASN A 465 -33.19 8.22 -9.61
C ASN A 465 -33.82 7.01 -8.90
N TYR A 466 -33.18 5.83 -9.00
CA TYR A 466 -33.67 4.56 -8.43
C TYR A 466 -35.10 4.21 -8.87
N GLU A 467 -35.39 4.42 -10.16
CA GLU A 467 -36.76 4.33 -10.72
C GLU A 467 -37.35 2.92 -10.63
N ASN A 468 -36.53 1.90 -10.87
CA ASN A 468 -36.95 0.51 -10.77
C ASN A 468 -37.13 0.10 -9.30
N THR A 469 -36.20 0.48 -8.43
CA THR A 469 -36.23 0.17 -6.99
C THR A 469 -37.46 0.81 -6.34
N LYS A 470 -37.62 2.12 -6.45
CA LYS A 470 -38.77 2.82 -5.89
C LYS A 470 -40.07 2.38 -6.56
N GLY A 471 -40.00 2.11 -7.86
CA GLY A 471 -41.14 1.57 -8.58
C GLY A 471 -41.63 0.23 -8.04
N LEU A 472 -40.74 -0.68 -7.67
CA LEU A 472 -41.06 -1.95 -7.02
C LEU A 472 -41.62 -1.72 -5.61
N MET A 473 -40.97 -0.89 -4.80
CA MET A 473 -41.43 -0.53 -3.45
C MET A 473 -42.90 -0.06 -3.44
N TYR A 474 -43.29 0.81 -4.37
CA TYR A 474 -44.62 1.41 -4.40
C TYR A 474 -45.67 0.53 -5.06
N ARG A 475 -45.30 -0.24 -6.09
CA ARG A 475 -46.27 -1.02 -6.91
C ARG A 475 -46.47 -2.42 -6.37
N ASP A 476 -45.46 -3.05 -5.78
CA ASP A 476 -45.50 -4.45 -5.34
C ASP A 476 -44.78 -4.61 -4.00
N LYS A 477 -45.49 -4.19 -2.95
CA LYS A 477 -44.95 -4.29 -1.57
C LYS A 477 -44.70 -5.73 -1.15
N SER A 478 -45.43 -6.70 -1.67
CA SER A 478 -45.23 -8.11 -1.34
C SER A 478 -43.86 -8.62 -1.83
N THR A 479 -43.57 -8.36 -3.11
CA THR A 479 -42.27 -8.70 -3.71
C THR A 479 -41.12 -7.94 -3.01
N TRP A 480 -41.34 -6.64 -2.71
CA TRP A 480 -40.36 -5.84 -1.97
C TRP A 480 -40.06 -6.43 -0.61
N ASN A 481 -41.06 -6.71 0.20
CA ASN A 481 -40.91 -7.24 1.54
C ASN A 481 -40.17 -8.60 1.53
N HIS A 482 -40.58 -9.50 0.60
CA HIS A 482 -39.94 -10.80 0.48
C HIS A 482 -38.42 -10.67 0.12
N LEU A 483 -38.08 -9.77 -0.82
CA LEU A 483 -36.67 -9.49 -1.16
C LEU A 483 -35.89 -8.93 0.04
N MET A 484 -36.48 -7.97 0.75
CA MET A 484 -35.82 -7.35 1.91
C MET A 484 -35.64 -8.33 3.07
N GLU A 485 -36.62 -9.20 3.33
CA GLU A 485 -36.51 -10.28 4.32
C GLU A 485 -35.38 -11.25 3.94
N LEU A 486 -35.35 -11.72 2.70
CA LEU A 486 -34.30 -12.61 2.20
C LEU A 486 -32.91 -11.99 2.36
N LEU A 487 -32.73 -10.74 1.90
CA LEU A 487 -31.44 -10.06 2.01
C LEU A 487 -31.04 -9.79 3.45
N THR A 488 -32.00 -9.54 4.35
CA THR A 488 -31.73 -9.39 5.78
C THR A 488 -31.14 -10.67 6.38
N GLU A 489 -31.70 -11.84 6.07
CA GLU A 489 -31.18 -13.14 6.53
C GLU A 489 -29.80 -13.43 5.97
N VAL A 490 -29.62 -13.24 4.66
CA VAL A 490 -28.36 -13.46 3.97
C VAL A 490 -27.24 -12.59 4.54
N ILE A 491 -27.52 -11.28 4.68
CA ILE A 491 -26.54 -10.31 5.19
C ILE A 491 -26.23 -10.57 6.67
N ALA A 492 -27.22 -10.93 7.48
CA ALA A 492 -26.99 -11.31 8.89
C ALA A 492 -26.10 -12.55 9.01
N SER A 493 -26.37 -13.58 8.20
CA SER A 493 -25.54 -14.80 8.15
C SER A 493 -24.11 -14.46 7.72
N TYR A 494 -23.94 -13.66 6.66
CA TYR A 494 -22.65 -13.24 6.14
C TYR A 494 -21.82 -12.43 7.15
N LEU A 495 -22.43 -11.46 7.84
CA LEU A 495 -21.75 -10.68 8.87
C LEU A 495 -21.39 -11.53 10.09
N ASN A 496 -22.29 -12.43 10.53
CA ASN A 496 -21.98 -13.37 11.60
C ASN A 496 -20.85 -14.34 11.25
N GLY A 497 -20.75 -14.76 9.98
CA GLY A 497 -19.62 -15.52 9.46
C GLY A 497 -18.29 -14.77 9.61
N GLN A 498 -18.25 -13.49 9.26
CA GLN A 498 -17.06 -12.61 9.44
C GLN A 498 -16.71 -12.43 10.93
N ILE A 499 -17.71 -12.22 11.80
CA ILE A 499 -17.52 -12.12 13.25
C ILE A 499 -16.94 -13.43 13.81
N ASN A 500 -17.47 -14.59 13.37
CA ASN A 500 -16.96 -15.90 13.78
C ASN A 500 -15.52 -16.13 13.32
N ALA A 501 -15.16 -15.58 12.17
CA ALA A 501 -13.82 -15.66 11.59
C ALA A 501 -12.82 -14.71 12.28
N GLY A 502 -13.27 -13.75 13.10
CA GLY A 502 -12.41 -12.90 13.91
C GLY A 502 -12.52 -11.40 13.62
N ALA A 503 -13.56 -10.93 12.95
CA ALA A 503 -13.86 -9.49 12.88
C ALA A 503 -14.23 -8.95 14.27
N ASP A 504 -13.62 -7.83 14.67
CA ASP A 504 -13.80 -7.19 15.97
C ASP A 504 -15.00 -6.25 15.99
N ALA A 505 -15.32 -5.65 14.85
CA ALA A 505 -16.48 -4.81 14.59
C ALA A 505 -17.02 -5.09 13.18
N VAL A 506 -18.24 -4.67 12.88
CA VAL A 506 -18.80 -4.76 11.53
C VAL A 506 -19.40 -3.43 11.09
N GLN A 507 -19.24 -3.10 9.80
CA GLN A 507 -19.87 -1.93 9.18
C GLN A 507 -20.91 -2.33 8.15
N ILE A 508 -22.10 -1.74 8.25
CA ILE A 508 -23.17 -1.89 7.28
C ILE A 508 -23.19 -0.65 6.40
N PHE A 509 -22.96 -0.85 5.09
CA PHE A 509 -22.94 0.23 4.10
C PHE A 509 -24.30 0.43 3.47
N ASP A 510 -25.03 1.45 3.89
CA ASP A 510 -26.30 1.88 3.27
C ASP A 510 -26.09 3.09 2.34
N SER A 511 -25.19 2.92 1.39
CA SER A 511 -24.66 3.99 0.55
C SER A 511 -25.72 4.69 -0.32
N TRP A 512 -26.85 4.03 -0.60
CA TRP A 512 -27.86 4.55 -1.52
C TRP A 512 -29.16 5.00 -0.85
N VAL A 513 -29.31 4.80 0.45
CA VAL A 513 -30.55 5.06 1.19
C VAL A 513 -30.94 6.53 1.24
N GLY A 514 -29.97 7.45 1.08
CA GLY A 514 -30.23 8.89 1.06
C GLY A 514 -31.10 9.38 -0.11
N CYS A 515 -31.48 8.49 -1.05
CA CYS A 515 -32.46 8.79 -2.09
C CYS A 515 -33.91 8.74 -1.58
N LEU A 516 -34.15 8.26 -0.34
CA LEU A 516 -35.46 8.07 0.25
C LEU A 516 -35.89 9.27 1.09
N SER A 517 -37.22 9.50 1.15
CA SER A 517 -37.83 10.34 2.17
C SER A 517 -37.76 9.66 3.54
N PRO A 518 -37.87 10.41 4.68
CA PRO A 518 -37.99 9.80 6.00
C PRO A 518 -39.16 8.81 6.12
N ASP A 519 -40.29 9.09 5.46
CA ASP A 519 -41.45 8.20 5.49
C ASP A 519 -41.22 6.90 4.72
N ASP A 520 -40.57 6.98 3.53
CA ASP A 520 -40.21 5.79 2.77
C ASP A 520 -39.15 4.95 3.55
N TYR A 521 -38.17 5.59 4.17
CA TYR A 521 -37.21 4.87 4.99
C TYR A 521 -37.91 4.15 6.15
N ARG A 522 -38.82 4.81 6.85
CA ARG A 522 -39.56 4.24 7.97
C ARG A 522 -40.40 3.03 7.56
N GLU A 523 -41.06 3.12 6.39
CA GLU A 523 -41.92 2.05 5.90
C GLU A 523 -41.14 0.90 5.29
N PHE A 524 -40.17 1.20 4.40
CA PHE A 524 -39.60 0.20 3.51
C PHE A 524 -38.18 -0.28 3.90
N VAL A 525 -37.52 0.36 4.86
CA VAL A 525 -36.12 0.04 5.20
C VAL A 525 -35.93 -0.22 6.69
N LEU A 526 -36.41 0.66 7.54
CA LEU A 526 -36.18 0.61 8.99
C LEU A 526 -36.55 -0.75 9.65
N PRO A 527 -37.63 -1.43 9.32
CA PRO A 527 -37.96 -2.74 9.90
C PRO A 527 -36.86 -3.78 9.65
N TYR A 528 -36.31 -3.78 8.45
CA TYR A 528 -35.28 -4.73 8.02
C TYR A 528 -33.91 -4.43 8.62
N MET A 529 -33.57 -3.14 8.78
CA MET A 529 -32.35 -2.73 9.49
C MET A 529 -32.38 -3.15 10.96
N ARG A 530 -33.52 -2.97 11.64
CA ARG A 530 -33.70 -3.47 13.00
C ARG A 530 -33.54 -4.98 13.12
N GLN A 531 -34.18 -5.73 12.22
CA GLN A 531 -34.08 -7.19 12.19
C GLN A 531 -32.63 -7.62 11.92
N LEU A 532 -31.94 -7.00 10.95
CA LEU A 532 -30.56 -7.29 10.63
C LEU A 532 -29.66 -7.12 11.89
N ILE A 533 -29.74 -5.96 12.53
CA ILE A 533 -28.87 -5.66 13.68
C ILE A 533 -29.19 -6.57 14.88
N GLN A 534 -30.46 -6.91 15.11
CA GLN A 534 -30.87 -7.85 16.16
C GLN A 534 -30.36 -9.29 15.93
N LYS A 535 -30.16 -9.69 14.67
CA LYS A 535 -29.63 -11.02 14.30
C LYS A 535 -28.09 -11.11 14.39
N LEU A 536 -27.40 -10.01 14.56
CA LEU A 536 -25.94 -10.01 14.72
C LEU A 536 -25.54 -10.49 16.11
N LYS A 537 -24.38 -11.13 16.19
CA LYS A 537 -23.79 -11.58 17.45
C LYS A 537 -23.68 -10.43 18.46
N PRO A 538 -24.21 -10.60 19.67
CA PRO A 538 -24.15 -9.55 20.69
C PRO A 538 -22.69 -9.28 21.12
N GLY A 539 -22.41 -8.04 21.52
CA GLY A 539 -21.11 -7.61 22.03
C GLY A 539 -20.10 -7.22 20.95
N VAL A 540 -20.43 -7.34 19.65
CA VAL A 540 -19.64 -6.83 18.53
C VAL A 540 -20.20 -5.49 18.10
N PRO A 541 -19.41 -4.40 18.09
CA PRO A 541 -19.87 -3.10 17.64
C PRO A 541 -20.32 -3.11 16.18
N VAL A 542 -21.46 -2.47 15.93
CA VAL A 542 -22.07 -2.31 14.61
C VAL A 542 -22.02 -0.84 14.22
N ILE A 543 -21.40 -0.54 13.06
CA ILE A 543 -21.32 0.79 12.48
C ILE A 543 -22.36 0.84 11.35
N HIS A 544 -23.34 1.74 11.45
CA HIS A 544 -24.35 1.97 10.43
C HIS A 544 -24.00 3.24 9.64
N PHE A 545 -23.56 3.09 8.40
CA PHE A 545 -23.11 4.19 7.55
C PHE A 545 -24.01 4.35 6.33
N GLY A 546 -24.39 5.60 6.01
CA GLY A 546 -25.11 5.95 4.80
C GLY A 546 -24.62 7.25 4.19
N THR A 547 -24.96 7.51 2.92
CA THR A 547 -24.68 8.77 2.23
C THR A 547 -25.94 9.54 1.90
N GLY A 548 -25.91 10.88 2.04
CA GLY A 548 -27.09 11.74 1.85
C GLY A 548 -28.14 11.57 2.95
N THR A 549 -27.75 11.12 4.11
CA THR A 549 -28.62 10.66 5.19
C THR A 549 -28.96 11.72 6.24
N SER A 550 -28.64 12.99 6.01
CA SER A 550 -28.89 14.06 6.99
C SER A 550 -30.36 14.11 7.48
N ALA A 551 -31.34 13.80 6.63
CA ALA A 551 -32.76 13.74 7.01
C ALA A 551 -33.16 12.39 7.67
N LEU A 552 -32.27 11.41 7.73
CA LEU A 552 -32.55 10.04 8.16
C LEU A 552 -31.81 9.66 9.46
N LEU A 553 -30.99 10.56 10.02
CA LEU A 553 -30.07 10.23 11.13
C LEU A 553 -30.78 9.63 12.34
N GLU A 554 -31.90 10.20 12.75
CA GLU A 554 -32.69 9.73 13.89
C GLU A 554 -33.30 8.34 13.59
N LEU A 555 -33.74 8.10 12.35
CA LEU A 555 -34.25 6.80 11.92
C LEU A 555 -33.15 5.76 11.80
N MET A 556 -31.94 6.16 11.38
CA MET A 556 -30.79 5.26 11.37
C MET A 556 -30.42 4.83 12.80
N LYS A 557 -30.42 5.76 13.76
CA LYS A 557 -30.27 5.43 15.18
C LYS A 557 -31.37 4.48 15.66
N GLU A 558 -32.62 4.74 15.30
CA GLU A 558 -33.78 3.90 15.62
C GLU A 558 -33.64 2.48 15.03
N GLY A 559 -32.97 2.34 13.87
CA GLY A 559 -32.62 1.07 13.27
C GLY A 559 -31.62 0.27 14.08
N GLY A 560 -30.81 0.93 14.90
CA GLY A 560 -29.82 0.32 15.81
C GLY A 560 -28.38 0.50 15.35
N GLY A 561 -27.48 -0.11 16.13
CA GLY A 561 -26.04 0.01 15.96
C GLY A 561 -25.39 0.79 17.09
N ASN A 562 -24.07 0.65 17.21
CA ASN A 562 -23.28 1.31 18.26
C ASN A 562 -22.68 2.63 17.76
N VAL A 563 -22.50 2.75 16.44
CA VAL A 563 -21.85 3.90 15.79
C VAL A 563 -22.67 4.32 14.57
N ILE A 564 -23.02 5.60 14.48
CA ILE A 564 -23.62 6.20 13.29
C ILE A 564 -22.54 6.82 12.42
N GLY A 565 -22.39 6.32 11.23
CA GLY A 565 -21.47 6.86 10.21
C GLY A 565 -22.10 8.03 9.46
N LEU A 566 -21.40 9.16 9.44
CA LEU A 566 -21.83 10.43 8.88
C LEU A 566 -21.12 10.67 7.53
N ASP A 567 -21.86 11.12 6.53
CA ASP A 567 -21.23 11.66 5.33
C ASP A 567 -20.82 13.15 5.53
N TRP A 568 -20.06 13.69 4.57
CA TRP A 568 -19.49 15.04 4.68
C TRP A 568 -20.50 16.19 4.55
N ARG A 569 -21.79 15.91 4.21
CA ARG A 569 -22.84 16.93 3.93
C ARG A 569 -23.53 17.43 5.16
N VAL A 570 -23.24 16.85 6.32
CA VAL A 570 -23.81 17.27 7.60
C VAL A 570 -22.70 17.77 8.52
N ASP A 571 -23.03 18.77 9.34
CA ASP A 571 -22.15 19.18 10.42
C ASP A 571 -22.05 18.09 11.50
N LEU A 572 -20.83 17.69 11.90
CA LEU A 572 -20.62 16.57 12.83
C LEU A 572 -21.26 16.85 14.20
N GLY A 573 -21.05 18.06 14.73
CA GLY A 573 -21.58 18.43 16.05
C GLY A 573 -23.11 18.50 16.06
N GLU A 574 -23.71 19.09 15.02
CA GLU A 574 -25.15 19.12 14.83
C GLU A 574 -25.73 17.70 14.69
N ALA A 575 -25.14 16.87 13.83
CA ALA A 575 -25.56 15.49 13.63
C ALA A 575 -25.51 14.70 14.94
N TRP A 576 -24.41 14.82 15.70
CA TRP A 576 -24.27 14.10 16.97
C TRP A 576 -25.27 14.57 18.02
N SER A 577 -25.52 15.87 18.11
CA SER A 577 -26.56 16.39 19.03
C SER A 577 -27.96 15.86 18.70
N ARG A 578 -28.29 15.69 17.39
CA ARG A 578 -29.57 15.16 16.92
C ARG A 578 -29.72 13.67 17.22
N VAL A 579 -28.70 12.86 16.97
CA VAL A 579 -28.76 11.43 17.31
C VAL A 579 -28.54 11.15 18.79
N GLY A 580 -28.07 12.14 19.56
CA GLY A 580 -27.76 12.04 20.99
C GLY A 580 -26.39 11.42 21.26
N TYR A 581 -25.81 11.83 22.39
CA TYR A 581 -24.46 11.39 22.79
C TYR A 581 -24.45 9.99 23.48
N ASP A 582 -25.57 9.27 23.40
CA ASP A 582 -25.68 7.87 23.82
C ASP A 582 -25.31 6.88 22.72
N VAL A 583 -24.95 7.36 21.53
CA VAL A 583 -24.39 6.61 20.41
C VAL A 583 -23.08 7.23 19.95
N ALA A 584 -22.12 6.42 19.51
CA ALA A 584 -20.87 6.90 18.91
C ALA A 584 -21.12 7.41 17.48
N VAL A 585 -20.23 8.29 16.99
CA VAL A 585 -20.27 8.76 15.59
C VAL A 585 -18.96 8.53 14.89
N GLN A 586 -19.04 8.26 13.58
CA GLN A 586 -17.90 8.08 12.70
C GLN A 586 -17.96 9.06 11.53
N GLY A 587 -16.86 9.76 11.26
CA GLY A 587 -16.76 10.67 10.12
C GLY A 587 -16.00 11.94 10.45
N ASN A 588 -16.12 13.01 9.61
CA ASN A 588 -16.84 13.04 8.35
C ASN A 588 -16.17 13.98 7.34
N LEU A 589 -14.84 13.91 7.21
CA LEU A 589 -14.12 14.78 6.27
C LEU A 589 -14.55 14.49 4.82
N ASP A 590 -14.78 15.55 4.03
CA ASP A 590 -14.99 15.40 2.59
C ASP A 590 -13.76 14.76 1.93
N PRO A 591 -13.91 13.62 1.22
CA PRO A 591 -12.80 12.98 0.52
C PRO A 591 -12.07 13.90 -0.47
N VAL A 592 -12.76 14.88 -1.04
CA VAL A 592 -12.16 15.87 -1.96
C VAL A 592 -11.19 16.79 -1.24
N ALA A 593 -11.33 17.01 0.07
CA ALA A 593 -10.40 17.80 0.86
C ALA A 593 -8.96 17.23 0.82
N LEU A 594 -8.79 15.94 0.55
CA LEU A 594 -7.48 15.31 0.39
C LEU A 594 -6.72 15.74 -0.88
N PHE A 595 -7.32 16.49 -1.78
CA PHE A 595 -6.62 17.15 -2.90
C PHE A 595 -6.05 18.52 -2.55
N ALA A 596 -6.37 19.05 -1.36
CA ALA A 596 -5.84 20.32 -0.88
C ALA A 596 -4.39 20.15 -0.36
N GLN A 597 -3.73 21.27 -0.07
CA GLN A 597 -2.42 21.25 0.56
C GLN A 597 -2.47 20.61 1.97
N PRO A 598 -1.42 19.92 2.42
CA PRO A 598 -1.40 19.27 3.73
C PRO A 598 -1.79 20.19 4.92
N SER A 599 -1.44 21.46 4.87
CA SER A 599 -1.83 22.44 5.89
C SER A 599 -3.35 22.66 5.95
N GLU A 600 -4.02 22.70 4.78
CA GLU A 600 -5.48 22.86 4.71
C GLU A 600 -6.18 21.55 5.17
N ILE A 601 -5.63 20.39 4.81
CA ILE A 601 -6.13 19.09 5.29
C ILE A 601 -6.10 19.07 6.81
N ARG A 602 -4.97 19.44 7.42
CA ARG A 602 -4.81 19.52 8.87
C ARG A 602 -5.83 20.45 9.52
N GLY A 603 -5.96 21.67 9.01
CA GLY A 603 -6.91 22.64 9.54
C GLY A 603 -8.38 22.20 9.41
N ARG A 604 -8.74 21.41 8.39
CA ARG A 604 -10.09 20.82 8.28
C ARG A 604 -10.29 19.66 9.26
N THR A 605 -9.25 18.88 9.48
CA THR A 605 -9.26 17.80 10.48
C THR A 605 -9.46 18.36 11.87
N GLU A 606 -8.69 19.39 12.27
CA GLU A 606 -8.81 20.08 13.53
C GLU A 606 -10.24 20.62 13.75
N LYS A 607 -10.86 21.22 12.73
CA LYS A 607 -12.25 21.70 12.82
C LYS A 607 -13.27 20.59 13.09
N ILE A 608 -13.05 19.39 12.54
CA ILE A 608 -13.94 18.26 12.79
C ILE A 608 -13.72 17.73 14.22
N LEU A 609 -12.47 17.66 14.67
CA LEU A 609 -12.14 17.27 16.05
C LEU A 609 -12.72 18.26 17.07
N ASP A 610 -12.64 19.58 16.78
CA ASP A 610 -13.24 20.62 17.62
C ASP A 610 -14.77 20.44 17.73
N LYS A 611 -15.46 20.07 16.63
CA LYS A 611 -16.90 19.81 16.63
C LYS A 611 -17.31 18.57 17.41
N ALA A 612 -16.41 17.61 17.55
CA ALA A 612 -16.62 16.47 18.46
C ALA A 612 -16.58 16.89 19.92
N ALA A 613 -16.06 18.08 20.25
CA ALA A 613 -16.09 18.73 21.55
C ALA A 613 -15.61 17.85 22.73
N GLY A 614 -14.71 16.88 22.47
CA GLY A 614 -14.20 15.97 23.48
C GLY A 614 -15.21 14.92 23.98
N HIS A 615 -16.37 14.80 23.35
CA HIS A 615 -17.31 13.73 23.68
C HIS A 615 -16.70 12.35 23.38
N PRO A 616 -16.81 11.36 24.28
CA PRO A 616 -16.31 10.02 24.02
C PRO A 616 -17.15 9.32 22.95
N GLY A 617 -16.49 8.68 21.99
CA GLY A 617 -17.14 7.93 20.90
C GLY A 617 -17.01 8.55 19.52
N HIS A 618 -16.12 9.53 19.31
CA HIS A 618 -15.75 9.96 17.96
C HIS A 618 -14.73 9.01 17.35
N ILE A 619 -15.01 8.56 16.12
CA ILE A 619 -14.10 7.80 15.27
C ILE A 619 -13.86 8.65 14.03
N PHE A 620 -12.63 9.08 13.78
CA PHE A 620 -12.35 9.88 12.58
C PHE A 620 -12.38 9.01 11.32
N ASN A 621 -13.06 9.51 10.32
CA ASN A 621 -13.10 8.91 8.98
C ASN A 621 -13.41 9.99 7.94
N LEU A 622 -13.31 9.63 6.67
CA LEU A 622 -13.90 10.44 5.59
C LEU A 622 -15.42 10.21 5.55
N GLY A 623 -16.15 11.18 5.02
CA GLY A 623 -17.59 11.03 4.76
C GLY A 623 -17.94 10.10 3.59
N HIS A 624 -16.92 9.55 2.90
CA HIS A 624 -17.01 8.51 1.86
C HIS A 624 -15.61 7.92 1.60
N GLY A 625 -15.47 6.98 0.69
CA GLY A 625 -14.18 6.35 0.39
C GLY A 625 -13.17 7.28 -0.28
N ILE A 626 -11.88 7.04 -0.02
CA ILE A 626 -10.76 7.72 -0.69
C ILE A 626 -10.92 7.63 -2.21
N LEU A 627 -10.67 8.74 -2.91
CA LEU A 627 -10.76 8.81 -4.36
C LEU A 627 -9.49 8.26 -5.04
N PRO A 628 -9.61 7.63 -6.23
CA PRO A 628 -8.46 6.98 -6.88
C PRO A 628 -7.26 7.87 -7.19
N GLY A 629 -7.48 9.18 -7.39
CA GLY A 629 -6.43 10.16 -7.69
C GLY A 629 -5.81 10.84 -6.46
N THR A 630 -6.21 10.46 -5.24
CA THR A 630 -5.73 11.08 -4.01
C THR A 630 -4.23 10.81 -3.82
N PRO A 631 -3.39 11.83 -3.57
CA PRO A 631 -1.99 11.63 -3.22
C PRO A 631 -1.85 10.88 -1.88
N VAL A 632 -1.00 9.86 -1.85
CA VAL A 632 -0.77 9.06 -0.62
C VAL A 632 -0.26 9.93 0.53
N ASP A 633 0.65 10.86 0.23
CA ASP A 633 1.22 11.77 1.23
C ASP A 633 0.17 12.69 1.87
N HIS A 634 -0.91 13.00 1.15
CA HIS A 634 -2.04 13.77 1.69
C HIS A 634 -2.90 12.93 2.64
N VAL A 635 -3.08 11.64 2.33
CA VAL A 635 -3.75 10.71 3.25
C VAL A 635 -2.93 10.52 4.52
N MET A 636 -1.60 10.41 4.39
CA MET A 636 -0.70 10.34 5.55
C MET A 636 -0.74 11.62 6.37
N ALA A 637 -0.77 12.79 5.73
CA ALA A 637 -0.90 14.08 6.43
C ALA A 637 -2.22 14.21 7.23
N LEU A 638 -3.29 13.56 6.75
CA LEU A 638 -4.55 13.45 7.50
C LEU A 638 -4.38 12.56 8.74
N VAL A 639 -3.75 11.39 8.57
CA VAL A 639 -3.58 10.43 9.69
C VAL A 639 -2.64 10.98 10.76
N ASP A 640 -1.67 11.80 10.37
CA ASP A 640 -0.71 12.45 11.27
C ASP A 640 -1.29 13.69 11.99
N ALA A 641 -2.45 14.20 11.56
CA ALA A 641 -3.08 15.39 12.13
C ALA A 641 -3.89 15.09 13.38
#